data_8b16573876b6166df8e052af401c62c0
#
_entry.id   8b16573876b6166df8e052af401c62c0
#
_cell.length_a   1.000
_cell.length_b   1.000
_cell.length_c   1.000
_cell.angle_alpha   90.00
_cell.angle_beta   90.00
_cell.angle_gamma   90.00
#
_symmetry.space_group_name_H-M   'P 1'
#
loop_
_entity.id
_entity.type
_entity.pdbx_description
1 polymer ?
#
loop_
_entity_poly.entity_id
_entity_poly.type
_entity_poly.pdbx_seq_one_letter_code
_entity_poly.pdbx_strand_id
1 'polypeptide(L)'
;MNMVTRDIHRATGQFSDVDALGLIDHSPESLLIQAAKMRDQGHDRLLSYSRKVFIPLTQLCRDSCHYCTFAQPPRQLEAAYLTPDQVLDIARAGKAAGCKEALFTLGDKPEYRYQAAREALAALGYKSTIEYLRAMALLVFEETGLLPHLNPGVMTSIELSSLREVSVSMGLMMESASERLMQKGGCHYGSPDKEPARRLESIDEAGRQSIAFTTGILIGIGETRTERIESLLALRASHVRFGHLQEIIIQNFRAKPGTRMALAAEPDIADLQWTVAVARLIFGPHMNIQAPPNLSITAIADLIAAGINDFGGVSPVTPDHVNPEAPWPHLDDLAKQTAASGKIMVERLAIYPEYIRDREHWLDPAFQATVLDQVDGESLARSDDWSPGDASKALPELPVTPGFSKNANLDAMLDKAIAGDDLNVREVTRLLTARDGEVHQITEAADFVRQEMSGETASYVVTRNINYTNICYFKCKFCAFSKGKKSEELRGRPYSLGLDEITQRVREAWDRGAVEVCLQGGIHPDYTGKVYLNILRAIKSEMPDIHVHAFSPLEIFQGADTLNVSVPEFLDQLVEAGLGSLPGTAAEILDDEVRDVLCPDKLSTADWFKVVDAAHRAGLKTTATIMFGHIEQPVHQARHLLRLREQQKLTGGFTELVPLPFVHMEAPIYLKGGSRRGPTWRETILIHAVARLALNPHISNIQASWVKLGLDGVAACLGAGVNDIGGTLMGESITRAAGAGHGQEMTPEAMEDMLVRVNRPSRQRTTLYADACEERRQQSMSSNIILPPIRLAG
;
A
#
# COMPACT_ATOMS: atom_id res chain seq x y z
N MET A 1 9.69 -15.67 1.85
CA MET A 1 9.51 -14.36 2.52
C MET A 1 9.31 -14.45 4.04
N ASN A 2 8.77 -15.57 4.56
CA ASN A 2 8.34 -15.67 5.97
C ASN A 2 9.43 -15.79 7.06
N MET A 3 10.68 -16.10 6.75
CA MET A 3 11.73 -16.21 7.79
C MET A 3 12.46 -14.88 8.05
N VAL A 4 12.80 -14.14 7.01
CA VAL A 4 13.58 -12.89 7.15
C VAL A 4 12.76 -11.77 7.81
N THR A 5 11.46 -11.66 7.52
CA THR A 5 10.56 -10.68 8.17
C THR A 5 10.35 -10.99 9.65
N ARG A 6 10.22 -12.24 10.03
CA ARG A 6 10.07 -12.65 11.45
C ARG A 6 11.31 -12.35 12.30
N ASP A 7 12.50 -12.47 11.71
CA ASP A 7 13.75 -12.19 12.43
C ASP A 7 13.99 -10.69 12.62
N ILE A 8 13.54 -9.83 11.69
CA ILE A 8 13.66 -8.37 11.81
C ILE A 8 12.81 -7.84 12.98
N HIS A 9 11.59 -8.37 13.17
CA HIS A 9 10.72 -7.96 14.28
C HIS A 9 11.25 -8.41 15.65
N ARG A 10 12.03 -9.49 15.71
CA ARG A 10 12.65 -9.99 16.94
C ARG A 10 13.99 -9.36 17.25
N ALA A 11 14.60 -8.64 16.29
CA ALA A 11 15.86 -7.93 16.48
C ALA A 11 15.64 -6.73 17.42
N THR A 12 15.70 -7.01 18.71
CA THR A 12 15.72 -5.99 19.75
C THR A 12 17.10 -5.34 19.85
N GLY A 13 17.13 -4.12 20.42
CA GLY A 13 18.32 -3.29 20.51
C GLY A 13 19.57 -3.99 21.01
N GLN A 14 20.70 -3.38 20.77
CA GLN A 14 22.04 -3.90 21.01
C GLN A 14 22.40 -4.06 22.50
N PHE A 15 21.51 -3.67 23.42
CA PHE A 15 21.80 -3.65 24.87
C PHE A 15 21.39 -4.94 25.55
N SER A 16 22.32 -5.52 26.36
CA SER A 16 21.95 -6.52 27.37
C SER A 16 21.07 -5.87 28.45
N ASP A 17 20.43 -6.68 29.29
CA ASP A 17 19.62 -6.14 30.40
C ASP A 17 20.48 -5.31 31.35
N VAL A 18 21.75 -5.71 31.57
CA VAL A 18 22.72 -4.98 32.43
C VAL A 18 23.08 -3.63 31.77
N ASP A 19 23.37 -3.62 30.48
CA ASP A 19 23.70 -2.38 29.77
C ASP A 19 22.48 -1.44 29.74
N ALA A 20 21.26 -1.96 29.55
CA ALA A 20 20.03 -1.18 29.61
C ALA A 20 19.82 -0.49 30.96
N LEU A 21 20.09 -1.20 32.07
CA LEU A 21 20.06 -0.58 33.41
C LEU A 21 21.14 0.48 33.58
N GLY A 22 22.30 0.33 32.94
CA GLY A 22 23.38 1.32 32.95
C GLY A 22 23.01 2.65 32.22
N LEU A 23 21.94 2.69 31.39
CA LEU A 23 21.53 3.91 30.73
C LEU A 23 21.11 5.06 31.69
N ILE A 24 20.83 4.73 32.95
CA ILE A 24 20.57 5.71 34.01
C ILE A 24 21.74 6.66 34.22
N ASP A 25 22.97 6.18 34.08
CA ASP A 25 24.21 6.90 34.36
C ASP A 25 24.70 7.71 33.13
N HIS A 26 24.06 7.55 31.97
CA HIS A 26 24.43 8.27 30.77
C HIS A 26 23.81 9.70 30.74
N SER A 27 24.52 10.63 30.08
CA SER A 27 24.00 11.99 29.92
C SER A 27 22.74 11.97 29.05
N PRO A 28 21.66 12.67 29.42
CA PRO A 28 20.43 12.72 28.63
C PRO A 28 20.66 13.15 27.19
N GLU A 29 21.51 14.14 26.95
CA GLU A 29 21.86 14.63 25.62
C GLU A 29 22.43 13.54 24.73
N SER A 30 23.35 12.72 25.25
CA SER A 30 23.94 11.60 24.50
C SER A 30 22.88 10.56 24.13
N LEU A 31 21.95 10.24 25.05
CA LEU A 31 20.86 9.29 24.81
C LEU A 31 19.91 9.79 23.72
N LEU A 32 19.54 11.08 23.76
CA LEU A 32 18.64 11.68 22.76
C LEU A 32 19.24 11.62 21.35
N ILE A 33 20.53 11.98 21.19
CA ILE A 33 21.21 11.92 19.89
C ILE A 33 21.23 10.49 19.33
N GLN A 34 21.56 9.51 20.18
CA GLN A 34 21.61 8.11 19.77
C GLN A 34 20.24 7.57 19.41
N ALA A 35 19.20 7.89 20.19
CA ALA A 35 17.83 7.47 19.97
C ALA A 35 17.25 8.08 18.67
N ALA A 36 17.46 9.36 18.42
CA ALA A 36 17.05 10.01 17.16
C ALA A 36 17.69 9.34 15.93
N LYS A 37 19.01 9.09 15.99
CA LYS A 37 19.74 8.40 14.92
C LYS A 37 19.22 6.98 14.72
N MET A 38 18.97 6.24 15.80
CA MET A 38 18.44 4.88 15.73
C MET A 38 17.04 4.85 15.13
N ARG A 39 16.14 5.79 15.51
CA ARG A 39 14.83 5.95 14.89
C ARG A 39 14.97 6.17 13.39
N ASP A 40 15.86 7.06 12.94
CA ASP A 40 16.04 7.37 11.52
C ASP A 40 16.58 6.18 10.71
N GLN A 41 17.32 5.27 11.33
CA GLN A 41 17.73 4.02 10.68
C GLN A 41 16.54 3.08 10.38
N GLY A 42 15.52 3.06 11.24
CA GLY A 42 14.36 2.18 11.08
C GLY A 42 13.18 2.80 10.34
N HIS A 43 12.99 4.11 10.47
CA HIS A 43 11.79 4.81 10.01
C HIS A 43 12.06 5.99 9.07
N ASP A 44 13.33 6.27 8.74
CA ASP A 44 13.74 7.41 7.90
C ASP A 44 13.10 8.72 8.40
N ARG A 45 12.34 9.40 7.53
CA ARG A 45 11.65 10.66 7.85
C ARG A 45 10.20 10.46 8.32
N LEU A 46 9.68 9.22 8.34
CA LEU A 46 8.28 8.99 8.60
C LEU A 46 7.94 9.04 10.09
N LEU A 47 6.89 9.76 10.43
CA LEU A 47 6.17 9.69 11.69
C LEU A 47 4.73 9.29 11.42
N SER A 48 4.28 8.19 12.02
CA SER A 48 2.93 7.69 11.80
C SER A 48 1.94 8.18 12.87
N TYR A 49 0.65 8.14 12.49
CA TYR A 49 -0.48 8.33 13.37
C TYR A 49 -1.66 7.48 12.87
N SER A 50 -2.63 7.19 13.73
CA SER A 50 -3.89 6.57 13.34
C SER A 50 -5.05 7.55 13.54
N ARG A 51 -5.84 7.79 12.46
CA ARG A 51 -7.08 8.56 12.56
C ARG A 51 -8.19 7.63 13.04
N LYS A 52 -8.65 7.85 14.27
CA LYS A 52 -9.58 6.94 14.93
C LYS A 52 -10.73 7.66 15.64
N VAL A 53 -11.76 6.90 15.93
CA VAL A 53 -12.83 7.29 16.82
C VAL A 53 -12.75 6.46 18.09
N PHE A 54 -12.91 7.11 19.26
CA PHE A 54 -12.89 6.44 20.56
C PHE A 54 -14.32 6.12 21.00
N ILE A 55 -14.59 4.86 21.33
CA ILE A 55 -15.90 4.37 21.78
C ILE A 55 -15.78 3.94 23.23
N PRO A 56 -16.25 4.77 24.20
CA PRO A 56 -16.17 4.48 25.61
C PRO A 56 -17.33 3.56 26.04
N LEU A 57 -17.23 2.26 25.68
CA LEU A 57 -18.32 1.30 25.81
C LEU A 57 -18.93 1.23 27.22
N THR A 58 -18.09 1.34 28.26
CA THR A 58 -18.48 1.53 29.65
C THR A 58 -17.40 2.30 30.41
N GLN A 59 -17.83 3.25 31.24
CA GLN A 59 -16.98 3.93 32.20
C GLN A 59 -16.97 3.29 33.59
N LEU A 60 -17.76 2.24 33.81
CA LEU A 60 -17.63 1.43 35.00
C LEU A 60 -16.33 0.61 34.93
N CYS A 61 -15.61 0.49 36.05
CA CYS A 61 -14.36 -0.25 36.11
C CYS A 61 -14.25 -1.00 37.45
N ARG A 62 -13.71 -2.18 37.43
CA ARG A 62 -13.40 -2.97 38.61
C ARG A 62 -12.28 -2.35 39.43
N ASP A 63 -11.30 -1.74 38.76
CA ASP A 63 -10.15 -1.10 39.37
C ASP A 63 -10.46 0.27 39.97
N SER A 64 -9.53 0.77 40.80
CA SER A 64 -9.62 2.06 41.51
C SER A 64 -8.30 2.80 41.47
N CYS A 65 -7.70 2.91 40.26
CA CYS A 65 -6.42 3.59 40.06
C CYS A 65 -6.49 5.04 40.55
N HIS A 66 -5.50 5.49 41.35
CA HIS A 66 -5.53 6.77 42.02
C HIS A 66 -5.43 8.00 41.08
N TYR A 67 -5.04 7.79 39.83
CA TYR A 67 -4.87 8.84 38.81
C TYR A 67 -6.00 8.87 37.76
N CYS A 68 -6.89 7.86 37.77
CA CYS A 68 -7.85 7.66 36.70
C CYS A 68 -9.12 8.49 36.89
N THR A 69 -9.52 9.26 35.88
CA THR A 69 -10.80 9.98 35.82
C THR A 69 -11.82 9.32 34.88
N PHE A 70 -11.38 8.35 34.05
CA PHE A 70 -12.25 7.62 33.14
C PHE A 70 -13.28 6.76 33.92
N ALA A 71 -12.79 6.03 34.93
CA ALA A 71 -13.62 5.18 35.75
C ALA A 71 -14.58 6.00 36.65
N GLN A 72 -15.89 5.83 36.46
CA GLN A 72 -16.93 6.52 37.19
C GLN A 72 -17.78 5.50 37.98
N PRO A 73 -18.25 5.83 39.19
CA PRO A 73 -19.18 4.99 39.92
C PRO A 73 -20.58 5.04 39.29
N PRO A 74 -21.42 3.98 39.44
CA PRO A 74 -22.74 3.91 38.79
C PRO A 74 -23.65 5.13 39.01
N ARG A 75 -23.57 5.75 40.16
CA ARG A 75 -24.38 6.94 40.54
C ARG A 75 -24.07 8.23 39.77
N GLN A 76 -22.95 8.24 39.02
CA GLN A 76 -22.49 9.39 38.24
C GLN A 76 -22.70 9.17 36.73
N LEU A 77 -23.18 8.01 36.33
CA LEU A 77 -23.43 7.64 34.93
C LEU A 77 -24.92 7.59 34.66
N GLU A 78 -25.33 8.06 33.48
CA GLU A 78 -26.70 7.93 32.98
C GLU A 78 -27.03 6.47 32.66
N ALA A 79 -26.08 5.73 32.11
CA ALA A 79 -26.18 4.31 31.79
C ALA A 79 -24.87 3.58 32.10
N ALA A 80 -24.96 2.29 32.44
CA ALA A 80 -23.78 1.47 32.72
C ALA A 80 -22.95 1.15 31.46
N TYR A 81 -23.63 1.01 30.30
CA TYR A 81 -23.03 0.74 29.00
C TYR A 81 -23.70 1.62 27.95
N LEU A 82 -22.96 1.98 26.90
CA LEU A 82 -23.54 2.51 25.67
C LEU A 82 -24.46 1.47 25.04
N THR A 83 -25.58 1.91 24.46
CA THR A 83 -26.46 1.06 23.66
C THR A 83 -25.85 0.80 22.27
N PRO A 84 -26.28 -0.23 21.51
CA PRO A 84 -25.84 -0.46 20.16
C PRO A 84 -26.01 0.76 19.23
N ASP A 85 -27.15 1.48 19.34
CA ASP A 85 -27.40 2.69 18.55
C ASP A 85 -26.39 3.81 18.88
N GLN A 86 -26.08 4.04 20.15
CA GLN A 86 -25.09 5.03 20.58
C GLN A 86 -23.68 4.65 20.06
N VAL A 87 -23.33 3.37 20.08
CA VAL A 87 -22.06 2.89 19.53
C VAL A 87 -22.00 3.15 18.03
N LEU A 88 -23.08 2.86 17.30
CA LEU A 88 -23.15 3.12 15.86
C LEU A 88 -23.13 4.59 15.50
N ASP A 89 -23.80 5.45 16.27
CA ASP A 89 -23.78 6.90 16.03
C ASP A 89 -22.35 7.47 16.12
N ILE A 90 -21.60 7.04 17.14
CA ILE A 90 -20.18 7.41 17.30
C ILE A 90 -19.35 6.87 16.12
N ALA A 91 -19.54 5.61 15.76
CA ALA A 91 -18.79 4.98 14.68
C ALA A 91 -19.08 5.64 13.32
N ARG A 92 -20.36 5.94 13.01
CA ARG A 92 -20.78 6.62 11.78
C ARG A 92 -20.21 8.03 11.68
N ALA A 93 -20.22 8.78 12.79
CA ALA A 93 -19.60 10.10 12.86
C ALA A 93 -18.08 10.01 12.59
N GLY A 94 -17.40 9.02 13.18
CA GLY A 94 -15.99 8.74 12.90
C GLY A 94 -15.74 8.40 11.43
N LYS A 95 -16.55 7.54 10.82
CA LYS A 95 -16.45 7.20 9.40
C LYS A 95 -16.62 8.41 8.49
N ALA A 96 -17.63 9.26 8.79
CA ALA A 96 -17.88 10.50 8.05
C ALA A 96 -16.71 11.50 8.15
N ALA A 97 -15.98 11.49 9.27
CA ALA A 97 -14.76 12.28 9.46
C ALA A 97 -13.48 11.64 8.92
N GLY A 98 -13.60 10.56 8.16
CA GLY A 98 -12.47 9.87 7.52
C GLY A 98 -11.66 8.95 8.44
N CYS A 99 -12.16 8.60 9.62
CA CYS A 99 -11.53 7.60 10.47
C CYS A 99 -11.53 6.22 9.78
N LYS A 100 -10.49 5.45 10.05
CA LYS A 100 -10.35 4.06 9.58
C LYS A 100 -10.39 3.06 10.73
N GLU A 101 -10.24 3.54 11.96
CA GLU A 101 -10.17 2.74 13.18
C GLU A 101 -11.28 3.13 14.16
N ALA A 102 -11.89 2.12 14.81
CA ALA A 102 -12.73 2.27 15.98
C ALA A 102 -12.00 1.68 17.21
N LEU A 103 -11.52 2.56 18.08
CA LEU A 103 -10.89 2.14 19.33
C LEU A 103 -11.97 2.00 20.43
N PHE A 104 -12.16 0.78 20.91
CA PHE A 104 -13.00 0.52 22.07
C PHE A 104 -12.18 0.70 23.35
N THR A 105 -12.52 1.74 24.10
CA THR A 105 -11.97 2.04 25.43
C THR A 105 -13.03 1.76 26.50
N LEU A 106 -12.67 1.02 27.51
CA LEU A 106 -13.64 0.64 28.56
C LEU A 106 -12.96 0.34 29.89
N GLY A 107 -13.75 0.37 30.96
CA GLY A 107 -13.27 -0.11 32.26
C GLY A 107 -13.19 -1.62 32.34
N ASP A 108 -12.23 -2.12 33.11
CA ASP A 108 -11.94 -3.55 33.25
C ASP A 108 -13.07 -4.25 34.03
N LYS A 109 -13.74 -5.21 33.42
CA LYS A 109 -14.70 -6.18 33.94
C LYS A 109 -15.57 -5.68 35.11
N PRO A 110 -16.38 -4.60 34.92
CA PRO A 110 -17.14 -3.95 35.98
C PRO A 110 -18.21 -4.87 36.60
N GLU A 111 -18.65 -5.90 35.87
CA GLU A 111 -19.62 -6.90 36.35
C GLU A 111 -19.12 -7.67 37.58
N TYR A 112 -17.81 -7.78 37.79
CA TYR A 112 -17.27 -8.39 39.00
C TYR A 112 -17.36 -7.52 40.24
N ARG A 113 -17.62 -6.20 40.06
CA ARG A 113 -17.74 -5.25 41.15
C ARG A 113 -19.14 -4.68 41.34
N TYR A 114 -19.82 -4.36 40.23
CA TYR A 114 -21.06 -3.59 40.28
C TYR A 114 -22.27 -4.41 39.86
N GLN A 115 -23.34 -4.37 40.69
CA GLN A 115 -24.62 -4.97 40.34
C GLN A 115 -25.25 -4.29 39.11
N ALA A 116 -25.16 -2.97 39.02
CA ALA A 116 -25.66 -2.19 37.88
C ALA A 116 -25.06 -2.64 36.55
N ALA A 117 -23.78 -3.06 36.53
CA ALA A 117 -23.16 -3.62 35.32
C ALA A 117 -23.78 -4.96 34.93
N ARG A 118 -24.01 -5.86 35.91
CA ARG A 118 -24.65 -7.18 35.66
C ARG A 118 -26.08 -7.03 35.16
N GLU A 119 -26.86 -6.13 35.78
CA GLU A 119 -28.27 -5.88 35.41
C GLU A 119 -28.38 -5.29 33.99
N ALA A 120 -27.49 -4.32 33.66
CA ALA A 120 -27.45 -3.71 32.34
C ALA A 120 -27.04 -4.73 31.26
N LEU A 121 -26.01 -5.56 31.51
CA LEU A 121 -25.60 -6.63 30.58
C LEU A 121 -26.74 -7.62 30.37
N ALA A 122 -27.43 -8.05 31.44
CA ALA A 122 -28.58 -8.96 31.34
C ALA A 122 -29.74 -8.34 30.54
N ALA A 123 -30.02 -7.05 30.71
CA ALA A 123 -31.02 -6.32 29.93
C ALA A 123 -30.65 -6.21 28.43
N LEU A 124 -29.35 -6.12 28.11
CA LEU A 124 -28.81 -6.15 26.76
C LEU A 124 -28.70 -7.57 26.18
N GLY A 125 -28.91 -8.61 26.99
CA GLY A 125 -28.85 -10.02 26.56
C GLY A 125 -27.47 -10.66 26.64
N TYR A 126 -26.51 -10.06 27.37
CA TYR A 126 -25.16 -10.56 27.51
C TYR A 126 -24.82 -10.94 28.94
N LYS A 127 -23.81 -11.80 29.09
CA LYS A 127 -23.36 -12.31 30.42
C LYS A 127 -22.14 -11.57 30.94
N SER A 128 -21.32 -10.99 30.04
CA SER A 128 -20.08 -10.32 30.39
C SER A 128 -19.83 -9.09 29.52
N THR A 129 -18.99 -8.19 30.01
CA THR A 129 -18.51 -7.03 29.26
C THR A 129 -17.78 -7.45 27.98
N ILE A 130 -17.04 -8.56 28.02
CA ILE A 130 -16.31 -9.09 26.85
C ILE A 130 -17.26 -9.60 25.77
N GLU A 131 -18.32 -10.32 26.14
CA GLU A 131 -19.35 -10.74 25.17
C GLU A 131 -20.03 -9.54 24.50
N TYR A 132 -20.34 -8.49 25.27
CA TYR A 132 -20.94 -7.28 24.72
C TYR A 132 -19.96 -6.51 23.84
N LEU A 133 -18.70 -6.38 24.26
CA LEU A 133 -17.64 -5.78 23.43
C LEU A 133 -17.48 -6.50 22.10
N ARG A 134 -17.44 -7.84 22.13
CA ARG A 134 -17.35 -8.66 20.90
C ARG A 134 -18.50 -8.35 19.94
N ALA A 135 -19.72 -8.28 20.43
CA ALA A 135 -20.89 -7.97 19.62
C ALA A 135 -20.83 -6.56 19.03
N MET A 136 -20.41 -5.56 19.82
CA MET A 136 -20.31 -4.18 19.35
C MET A 136 -19.15 -3.95 18.37
N ALA A 137 -18.03 -4.65 18.55
CA ALA A 137 -16.92 -4.61 17.60
C ALA A 137 -17.33 -5.16 16.23
N LEU A 138 -17.99 -6.30 16.20
CA LEU A 138 -18.53 -6.89 14.98
C LEU A 138 -19.56 -5.96 14.32
N LEU A 139 -20.52 -5.43 15.07
CA LEU A 139 -21.54 -4.51 14.59
C LEU A 139 -20.93 -3.25 13.94
N VAL A 140 -19.94 -2.65 14.58
CA VAL A 140 -19.24 -1.48 14.03
C VAL A 140 -18.51 -1.82 12.73
N PHE A 141 -17.84 -2.95 12.68
CA PHE A 141 -17.15 -3.38 11.46
C PHE A 141 -18.13 -3.63 10.31
N GLU A 142 -19.20 -4.38 10.55
CA GLU A 142 -20.19 -4.71 9.51
C GLU A 142 -20.94 -3.48 8.97
N GLU A 143 -21.28 -2.53 9.85
CA GLU A 143 -22.07 -1.35 9.47
C GLU A 143 -21.23 -0.19 8.91
N THR A 144 -19.96 -0.09 9.29
CA THR A 144 -19.15 1.08 8.93
C THR A 144 -17.86 0.73 8.19
N GLY A 145 -17.37 -0.49 8.28
CA GLY A 145 -16.05 -0.89 7.78
C GLY A 145 -14.87 -0.29 8.56
N LEU A 146 -15.12 0.36 9.72
CA LEU A 146 -14.05 0.78 10.62
C LEU A 146 -13.38 -0.44 11.25
N LEU A 147 -12.07 -0.43 11.32
CA LEU A 147 -11.28 -1.53 11.87
C LEU A 147 -11.26 -1.47 13.41
N PRO A 148 -11.80 -2.49 14.11
CA PRO A 148 -11.82 -2.47 15.57
C PRO A 148 -10.42 -2.68 16.16
N HIS A 149 -10.07 -1.84 17.15
CA HIS A 149 -8.97 -2.01 18.09
C HIS A 149 -9.54 -2.08 19.50
N LEU A 150 -9.19 -3.11 20.28
CA LEU A 150 -9.88 -3.40 21.54
C LEU A 150 -8.94 -3.30 22.74
N ASN A 151 -9.32 -2.47 23.74
CA ASN A 151 -8.60 -2.26 25.00
C ASN A 151 -9.48 -2.61 26.21
N PRO A 152 -9.87 -3.88 26.41
CA PRO A 152 -10.82 -4.26 27.49
C PRO A 152 -10.19 -4.50 28.85
N GLY A 153 -8.88 -4.30 29.03
CA GLY A 153 -8.16 -4.66 30.24
C GLY A 153 -7.56 -6.07 30.22
N VAL A 154 -7.41 -6.69 31.37
CA VAL A 154 -6.81 -8.04 31.51
C VAL A 154 -7.74 -9.09 30.92
N MET A 155 -7.20 -9.96 30.06
CA MET A 155 -7.97 -10.99 29.35
C MET A 155 -7.41 -12.40 29.62
N THR A 156 -8.31 -13.37 29.64
CA THR A 156 -7.97 -14.79 29.60
C THR A 156 -7.69 -15.25 28.17
N SER A 157 -7.09 -16.42 28.00
CA SER A 157 -6.86 -17.05 26.69
C SER A 157 -8.14 -17.19 25.85
N ILE A 158 -9.24 -17.58 26.48
CA ILE A 158 -10.55 -17.75 25.81
C ILE A 158 -11.10 -16.39 25.34
N GLU A 159 -11.01 -15.37 26.18
CA GLU A 159 -11.46 -14.00 25.84
C GLU A 159 -10.63 -13.42 24.67
N LEU A 160 -9.30 -13.56 24.70
CA LEU A 160 -8.42 -13.16 23.62
C LEU A 160 -8.75 -13.85 22.31
N SER A 161 -8.93 -15.18 22.33
CA SER A 161 -9.33 -15.95 21.14
C SER A 161 -10.65 -15.47 20.54
N SER A 162 -11.65 -15.23 21.40
CA SER A 162 -12.97 -14.73 20.98
C SER A 162 -12.92 -13.32 20.38
N LEU A 163 -12.11 -12.42 20.94
CA LEU A 163 -11.98 -11.05 20.46
C LEU A 163 -11.09 -10.94 19.21
N ARG A 164 -10.14 -11.88 19.00
CA ARG A 164 -9.34 -11.96 17.78
C ARG A 164 -10.19 -12.08 16.52
N GLU A 165 -11.30 -12.80 16.59
CA GLU A 165 -12.24 -12.98 15.47
C GLU A 165 -12.96 -11.68 15.05
N VAL A 166 -12.97 -10.65 15.90
CA VAL A 166 -13.71 -9.40 15.68
C VAL A 166 -12.84 -8.13 15.76
N SER A 167 -11.52 -8.27 15.72
CA SER A 167 -10.61 -7.13 15.79
C SER A 167 -9.35 -7.34 14.95
N VAL A 168 -8.73 -6.26 14.52
CA VAL A 168 -7.45 -6.29 13.79
C VAL A 168 -6.26 -6.17 14.72
N SER A 169 -6.46 -5.64 15.91
CA SER A 169 -5.44 -5.50 16.95
C SER A 169 -6.09 -5.31 18.31
N MET A 170 -5.33 -5.53 19.38
CA MET A 170 -5.77 -5.31 20.76
C MET A 170 -4.68 -4.59 21.54
N GLY A 171 -5.02 -4.14 22.75
CA GLY A 171 -4.05 -3.48 23.61
C GLY A 171 -4.33 -3.66 25.10
N LEU A 172 -3.25 -3.56 25.87
CA LEU A 172 -3.25 -3.49 27.32
C LEU A 172 -2.00 -2.77 27.78
N MET A 173 -2.14 -1.57 28.36
CA MET A 173 -1.00 -0.87 28.95
C MET A 173 -0.42 -1.66 30.11
N MET A 174 0.88 -1.97 30.07
CA MET A 174 1.57 -2.55 31.22
C MET A 174 1.54 -1.63 32.43
N GLU A 175 1.57 -0.32 32.19
CA GLU A 175 1.72 0.79 33.11
C GLU A 175 3.08 0.76 33.81
N SER A 176 3.32 -0.25 34.68
CA SER A 176 4.60 -0.48 35.37
C SER A 176 4.71 -1.95 35.80
N ALA A 177 5.91 -2.49 35.79
CA ALA A 177 6.22 -3.79 36.36
C ALA A 177 6.48 -3.75 37.88
N SER A 178 6.42 -2.56 38.50
CA SER A 178 6.70 -2.37 39.94
C SER A 178 5.55 -2.85 40.82
N GLU A 179 5.76 -3.95 41.53
CA GLU A 179 4.82 -4.43 42.55
C GLU A 179 4.64 -3.44 43.71
N ARG A 180 5.63 -2.56 43.96
CA ARG A 180 5.58 -1.53 45.01
C ARG A 180 4.37 -0.60 44.79
N LEU A 181 3.98 -0.34 43.57
CA LEU A 181 2.82 0.51 43.27
C LEU A 181 1.47 -0.13 43.64
N MET A 182 1.42 -1.44 43.86
CA MET A 182 0.25 -2.18 44.37
C MET A 182 0.13 -2.13 45.91
N GLN A 183 1.18 -1.73 46.64
CA GLN A 183 1.18 -1.69 48.10
C GLN A 183 0.35 -0.53 48.63
N LYS A 184 -0.01 -0.56 49.92
CA LYS A 184 -0.76 0.53 50.55
C LYS A 184 -0.01 1.87 50.41
N GLY A 185 -0.68 2.84 49.82
CA GLY A 185 -0.11 4.16 49.46
C GLY A 185 0.34 4.27 48.01
N GLY A 186 0.52 3.17 47.30
CA GLY A 186 0.80 3.18 45.85
C GLY A 186 -0.43 3.49 45.02
N CYS A 187 -0.22 3.96 43.80
CA CYS A 187 -1.28 4.42 42.89
C CYS A 187 -2.22 3.30 42.40
N HIS A 188 -1.80 2.07 42.40
CA HIS A 188 -2.56 0.87 42.02
C HIS A 188 -3.16 0.12 43.21
N TYR A 189 -3.03 0.63 44.44
CA TYR A 189 -3.63 0.00 45.59
C TYR A 189 -5.16 -0.10 45.49
N GLY A 190 -5.68 -1.34 45.56
CA GLY A 190 -7.11 -1.63 45.35
C GLY A 190 -7.54 -1.84 43.91
N SER A 191 -6.58 -2.00 42.97
CA SER A 191 -6.78 -2.26 41.56
C SER A 191 -6.23 -3.64 41.19
N PRO A 192 -7.04 -4.71 41.31
CA PRO A 192 -6.54 -6.09 41.17
C PRO A 192 -6.05 -6.43 39.75
N ASP A 193 -6.55 -5.74 38.74
CA ASP A 193 -6.17 -5.96 37.35
C ASP A 193 -4.94 -5.11 36.94
N LYS A 194 -4.39 -4.33 37.87
CA LYS A 194 -3.09 -3.64 37.71
C LYS A 194 -1.91 -4.46 38.24
N GLU A 195 -2.14 -5.68 38.72
CA GLU A 195 -1.06 -6.57 39.15
C GLU A 195 -0.12 -6.88 37.97
N PRO A 196 1.20 -6.55 38.08
CA PRO A 196 2.13 -6.65 36.96
C PRO A 196 2.20 -8.05 36.34
N ALA A 197 2.19 -9.09 37.15
CA ALA A 197 2.25 -10.49 36.67
C ALA A 197 1.03 -10.86 35.82
N ARG A 198 -0.16 -10.41 36.19
CA ARG A 198 -1.38 -10.64 35.40
C ARG A 198 -1.40 -9.91 34.08
N ARG A 199 -0.92 -8.64 34.07
CA ARG A 199 -0.83 -7.86 32.84
C ARG A 199 0.17 -8.48 31.88
N LEU A 200 1.35 -8.87 32.38
CA LEU A 200 2.36 -9.52 31.57
C LEU A 200 1.88 -10.88 31.03
N GLU A 201 1.16 -11.68 31.84
CA GLU A 201 0.57 -12.94 31.37
C GLU A 201 -0.47 -12.71 30.26
N SER A 202 -1.33 -11.68 30.37
CA SER A 202 -2.30 -11.33 29.33
C SER A 202 -1.60 -10.86 28.04
N ILE A 203 -0.52 -10.08 28.16
CA ILE A 203 0.32 -9.64 27.04
C ILE A 203 1.01 -10.84 26.37
N ASP A 204 1.59 -11.75 27.15
CA ASP A 204 2.24 -12.97 26.65
C ASP A 204 1.22 -13.89 25.94
N GLU A 205 0.00 -14.00 26.49
CA GLU A 205 -1.04 -14.81 25.91
C GLU A 205 -1.52 -14.26 24.56
N ALA A 206 -1.60 -12.94 24.42
CA ALA A 206 -1.85 -12.32 23.13
C ALA A 206 -0.76 -12.70 22.10
N GLY A 207 0.51 -12.76 22.54
CA GLY A 207 1.61 -13.22 21.72
C GLY A 207 1.52 -14.69 21.31
N ARG A 208 1.11 -15.59 22.23
CA ARG A 208 0.89 -17.01 21.90
C ARG A 208 -0.19 -17.19 20.84
N GLN A 209 -1.18 -16.30 20.81
CA GLN A 209 -2.31 -16.33 19.86
C GLN A 209 -2.08 -15.49 18.61
N SER A 210 -0.88 -14.98 18.40
CA SER A 210 -0.53 -14.16 17.22
C SER A 210 -1.48 -12.96 17.03
N ILE A 211 -1.71 -12.21 18.09
CA ILE A 211 -2.50 -10.97 18.07
C ILE A 211 -1.52 -9.80 18.02
N ALA A 212 -1.64 -8.92 17.02
CA ALA A 212 -0.91 -7.67 16.96
C ALA A 212 -1.34 -6.80 18.17
N PHE A 213 -0.40 -6.49 19.07
CA PHE A 213 -0.74 -6.00 20.40
C PHE A 213 -0.05 -4.67 20.74
N THR A 214 -0.82 -3.77 21.31
CA THR A 214 -0.37 -2.46 21.78
C THR A 214 -0.15 -2.50 23.29
N THR A 215 0.99 -2.00 23.76
CA THR A 215 1.27 -1.88 25.16
C THR A 215 2.20 -0.68 25.45
N GLY A 216 2.53 -0.44 26.70
CA GLY A 216 3.43 0.64 27.09
C GLY A 216 3.48 0.87 28.59
N ILE A 217 4.15 1.93 28.97
CA ILE A 217 4.32 2.33 30.37
C ILE A 217 3.72 3.72 30.61
N LEU A 218 3.26 3.95 31.85
CA LEU A 218 2.80 5.24 32.34
C LEU A 218 3.84 5.78 33.32
N ILE A 219 4.43 6.93 33.01
CA ILE A 219 5.48 7.54 33.84
C ILE A 219 4.93 8.67 34.73
N GLY A 220 5.54 8.85 35.90
CA GLY A 220 5.16 9.89 36.88
C GLY A 220 4.10 9.45 37.87
N ILE A 221 3.80 8.16 37.98
CA ILE A 221 2.82 7.59 38.93
C ILE A 221 3.44 7.12 40.23
N GLY A 222 4.73 7.44 40.46
CA GLY A 222 5.49 7.11 41.66
C GLY A 222 6.55 6.03 41.43
N GLU A 223 6.76 5.57 40.24
CA GLU A 223 7.84 4.67 39.85
C GLU A 223 9.19 5.42 39.75
N THR A 224 10.29 4.67 39.85
CA THR A 224 11.64 5.17 39.61
C THR A 224 12.07 4.96 38.15
N ARG A 225 13.15 5.60 37.71
CA ARG A 225 13.76 5.36 36.39
C ARG A 225 14.20 3.91 36.22
N THR A 226 14.72 3.28 37.29
CA THR A 226 15.07 1.83 37.26
C THR A 226 13.83 0.99 36.99
N GLU A 227 12.73 1.23 37.71
CA GLU A 227 11.45 0.50 37.50
C GLU A 227 10.87 0.71 36.12
N ARG A 228 11.11 1.88 35.47
CA ARG A 228 10.73 2.11 34.04
C ARG A 228 11.54 1.21 33.13
N ILE A 229 12.86 1.15 33.31
CA ILE A 229 13.74 0.26 32.53
C ILE A 229 13.34 -1.21 32.73
N GLU A 230 13.11 -1.64 33.95
CA GLU A 230 12.66 -3.01 34.28
C GLU A 230 11.33 -3.33 33.59
N SER A 231 10.39 -2.37 33.51
CA SER A 231 9.13 -2.52 32.82
C SER A 231 9.33 -2.66 31.30
N LEU A 232 10.20 -1.84 30.70
CA LEU A 232 10.55 -1.93 29.29
C LEU A 232 11.27 -3.25 28.96
N LEU A 233 12.15 -3.73 29.82
CA LEU A 233 12.83 -5.01 29.66
C LEU A 233 11.87 -6.20 29.74
N ALA A 234 10.88 -6.17 30.64
CA ALA A 234 9.83 -7.18 30.71
C ALA A 234 9.02 -7.24 29.40
N LEU A 235 8.64 -6.09 28.85
CA LEU A 235 7.95 -5.99 27.55
C LEU A 235 8.85 -6.46 26.40
N ARG A 236 10.15 -6.09 26.41
CA ARG A 236 11.12 -6.57 25.42
C ARG A 236 11.24 -8.09 25.44
N ALA A 237 11.33 -8.69 26.61
CA ALA A 237 11.40 -10.13 26.77
C ALA A 237 10.16 -10.85 26.21
N SER A 238 8.97 -10.27 26.36
CA SER A 238 7.73 -10.75 25.74
C SER A 238 7.77 -10.63 24.21
N HIS A 239 8.19 -9.47 23.69
CA HIS A 239 8.31 -9.24 22.26
C HIS A 239 9.32 -10.17 21.58
N VAL A 240 10.49 -10.41 22.21
CA VAL A 240 11.51 -11.35 21.69
C VAL A 240 10.95 -12.76 21.54
N ARG A 241 10.10 -13.18 22.48
CA ARG A 241 9.48 -14.52 22.43
C ARG A 241 8.45 -14.67 21.31
N PHE A 242 7.62 -13.66 21.10
CA PHE A 242 6.42 -13.80 20.27
C PHE A 242 6.38 -12.87 19.05
N GLY A 243 7.08 -11.74 19.05
CA GLY A 243 7.08 -10.76 17.96
C GLY A 243 5.79 -9.95 17.82
N HIS A 244 4.92 -9.94 18.82
CA HIS A 244 3.53 -9.47 18.74
C HIS A 244 3.31 -8.01 19.12
N LEU A 245 4.26 -7.37 19.82
CA LEU A 245 4.11 -5.98 20.23
C LEU A 245 4.34 -5.06 19.02
N GLN A 246 3.27 -4.46 18.55
CA GLN A 246 3.34 -3.57 17.38
C GLN A 246 3.79 -2.15 17.72
N GLU A 247 3.65 -1.73 18.98
CA GLU A 247 4.13 -0.44 19.47
C GLU A 247 4.37 -0.47 20.98
N ILE A 248 5.24 0.43 21.45
CA ILE A 248 5.46 0.73 22.86
C ILE A 248 5.09 2.18 23.13
N ILE A 249 4.05 2.39 23.94
CA ILE A 249 3.56 3.69 24.31
C ILE A 249 4.31 4.20 25.55
N ILE A 250 4.86 5.40 25.46
CA ILE A 250 5.41 6.13 26.60
C ILE A 250 4.44 7.25 26.94
N GLN A 251 3.60 7.02 27.92
CA GLN A 251 2.57 7.95 28.35
C GLN A 251 3.00 8.69 29.63
N ASN A 252 2.88 10.00 29.65
CA ASN A 252 3.13 10.81 30.84
C ASN A 252 1.86 11.01 31.66
N PHE A 253 1.99 10.90 32.99
CA PHE A 253 0.95 11.19 33.94
C PHE A 253 0.57 12.67 33.90
N ARG A 254 -0.73 12.95 34.02
CA ARG A 254 -1.31 14.29 34.23
C ARG A 254 -2.13 14.29 35.50
N ALA A 255 -1.84 15.24 36.38
CA ALA A 255 -2.59 15.43 37.63
C ALA A 255 -4.00 15.93 37.32
N LYS A 256 -5.01 15.22 37.80
CA LYS A 256 -6.42 15.49 37.46
C LYS A 256 -7.24 15.80 38.68
N PRO A 257 -8.05 16.87 38.67
CA PRO A 257 -8.97 17.20 39.76
C PRO A 257 -9.89 15.99 40.08
N GLY A 258 -10.18 15.84 41.37
CA GLY A 258 -11.05 14.73 41.83
C GLY A 258 -10.39 13.38 41.98
N THR A 259 -9.14 13.21 41.58
CA THR A 259 -8.34 11.97 41.80
C THR A 259 -7.57 12.08 43.11
N ARG A 260 -7.09 10.92 43.60
CA ARG A 260 -6.20 10.89 44.78
C ARG A 260 -4.81 11.47 44.48
N MET A 261 -4.45 11.57 43.20
CA MET A 261 -3.18 12.12 42.73
C MET A 261 -3.32 13.51 42.15
N ALA A 262 -4.40 14.23 42.45
CA ALA A 262 -4.66 15.60 41.94
C ALA A 262 -3.56 16.63 42.26
N LEU A 263 -2.76 16.39 43.29
CA LEU A 263 -1.63 17.22 43.71
C LEU A 263 -0.26 16.57 43.52
N ALA A 264 -0.21 15.41 42.85
CA ALA A 264 1.05 14.75 42.56
C ALA A 264 1.83 15.54 41.50
N ALA A 265 3.16 15.54 41.60
CA ALA A 265 4.01 16.17 40.61
C ALA A 265 3.89 15.42 39.25
N GLU A 266 3.71 16.18 38.18
CA GLU A 266 3.78 15.63 36.80
C GLU A 266 5.25 15.47 36.39
N PRO A 267 5.59 14.45 35.57
CA PRO A 267 6.91 14.37 34.97
C PRO A 267 7.12 15.55 34.03
N ASP A 268 8.30 16.15 34.08
CA ASP A 268 8.66 17.21 33.13
C ASP A 268 9.00 16.65 31.77
N ILE A 269 9.14 17.52 30.78
CA ILE A 269 9.44 17.13 29.41
C ILE A 269 10.80 16.42 29.28
N ALA A 270 11.78 16.81 30.09
CA ALA A 270 13.11 16.20 30.09
C ALA A 270 13.06 14.72 30.57
N ASP A 271 12.21 14.43 31.56
CA ASP A 271 12.01 13.08 32.06
C ASP A 271 11.24 12.19 31.06
N LEU A 272 10.29 12.78 30.35
CA LEU A 272 9.58 12.10 29.23
C LEU A 272 10.54 11.82 28.07
N GLN A 273 11.30 12.82 27.61
CA GLN A 273 12.32 12.65 26.55
C GLN A 273 13.34 11.57 26.91
N TRP A 274 13.84 11.57 28.15
CA TRP A 274 14.75 10.54 28.63
C TRP A 274 14.13 9.14 28.49
N THR A 275 12.88 8.99 28.94
CA THR A 275 12.19 7.68 28.89
C THR A 275 11.95 7.22 27.45
N VAL A 276 11.56 8.12 26.56
CA VAL A 276 11.40 7.81 25.11
C VAL A 276 12.73 7.37 24.51
N ALA A 277 13.83 8.10 24.78
CA ALA A 277 15.15 7.74 24.28
C ALA A 277 15.62 6.37 24.77
N VAL A 278 15.44 6.10 26.06
CA VAL A 278 15.76 4.81 26.67
C VAL A 278 14.93 3.67 26.04
N ALA A 279 13.63 3.89 25.83
CA ALA A 279 12.78 2.92 25.18
C ALA A 279 13.27 2.62 23.74
N ARG A 280 13.61 3.66 22.95
CA ARG A 280 14.18 3.49 21.60
C ARG A 280 15.48 2.68 21.62
N LEU A 281 16.36 2.95 22.54
CA LEU A 281 17.64 2.24 22.66
C LEU A 281 17.45 0.77 23.09
N ILE A 282 16.51 0.49 23.99
CA ILE A 282 16.17 -0.87 24.44
C ILE A 282 15.54 -1.70 23.33
N PHE A 283 14.61 -1.15 22.57
CA PHE A 283 13.84 -1.88 21.56
C PHE A 283 14.45 -1.83 20.15
N GLY A 284 15.42 -0.94 19.90
CA GLY A 284 16.11 -0.87 18.62
C GLY A 284 15.39 -0.02 17.55
N PRO A 285 15.90 -0.04 16.31
CA PRO A 285 15.47 0.90 15.27
C PRO A 285 14.06 0.65 14.74
N HIS A 286 13.59 -0.59 14.71
CA HIS A 286 12.37 -0.98 14.02
C HIS A 286 11.11 -0.98 14.88
N MET A 287 11.24 -0.99 16.21
CA MET A 287 10.09 -0.91 17.10
C MET A 287 9.41 0.45 16.97
N ASN A 288 8.07 0.45 16.97
CA ASN A 288 7.30 1.69 16.99
C ASN A 288 7.23 2.21 18.43
N ILE A 289 7.86 3.36 18.68
CA ILE A 289 7.82 4.06 19.96
C ILE A 289 6.87 5.24 19.81
N GLN A 290 5.79 5.21 20.60
CA GLN A 290 4.71 6.19 20.57
C GLN A 290 4.76 7.10 21.80
N ALA A 291 4.46 8.38 21.59
CA ALA A 291 4.07 9.30 22.67
C ALA A 291 2.80 10.07 22.25
N PRO A 292 1.74 10.10 23.12
CA PRO A 292 0.49 10.79 22.80
C PRO A 292 0.70 12.30 22.60
N PRO A 293 0.30 12.89 21.45
CA PRO A 293 0.61 14.29 21.14
C PRO A 293 -0.22 15.28 21.96
N ASN A 294 -1.42 14.91 22.38
CA ASN A 294 -2.30 15.77 23.19
C ASN A 294 -1.78 16.02 24.60
N LEU A 295 -1.03 15.09 25.18
CA LEU A 295 -0.46 15.24 26.53
C LEU A 295 0.76 16.18 26.58
N SER A 296 1.36 16.48 25.43
CA SER A 296 2.58 17.29 25.31
C SER A 296 2.56 18.15 24.04
N ILE A 297 1.46 18.81 23.76
CA ILE A 297 1.19 19.54 22.50
C ILE A 297 2.22 20.64 22.19
N THR A 298 2.83 21.25 23.21
CA THR A 298 3.87 22.28 23.08
C THR A 298 5.27 21.71 22.89
N ALA A 299 5.44 20.40 23.01
CA ALA A 299 6.73 19.70 23.02
C ALA A 299 6.84 18.65 21.90
N ILE A 300 6.07 18.78 20.83
CA ILE A 300 6.10 17.82 19.70
C ILE A 300 7.51 17.67 19.11
N ALA A 301 8.21 18.78 18.90
CA ALA A 301 9.59 18.76 18.39
C ALA A 301 10.55 18.02 19.35
N ASP A 302 10.35 18.20 20.66
CA ASP A 302 11.14 17.54 21.70
C ASP A 302 10.93 16.03 21.71
N LEU A 303 9.67 15.58 21.54
CA LEU A 303 9.35 14.16 21.43
C LEU A 303 9.95 13.53 20.17
N ILE A 304 9.88 14.23 19.04
CA ILE A 304 10.52 13.80 17.78
C ILE A 304 12.03 13.68 17.98
N ALA A 305 12.66 14.66 18.61
CA ALA A 305 14.09 14.65 18.89
C ALA A 305 14.50 13.51 19.87
N ALA A 306 13.58 13.09 20.74
CA ALA A 306 13.79 11.97 21.66
C ALA A 306 13.70 10.59 21.01
N GLY A 307 13.19 10.48 19.77
CA GLY A 307 13.22 9.23 19.01
C GLY A 307 11.88 8.52 18.84
N ILE A 308 10.73 9.20 19.02
CA ILE A 308 9.43 8.65 18.63
C ILE A 308 9.34 8.54 17.10
N ASN A 309 8.54 7.60 16.62
CA ASN A 309 8.14 7.48 15.21
C ASN A 309 6.63 7.36 15.05
N ASP A 310 5.87 7.44 16.13
CA ASP A 310 4.41 7.36 16.10
C ASP A 310 3.76 8.30 17.12
N PHE A 311 2.65 8.92 16.73
CA PHE A 311 1.83 9.75 17.60
C PHE A 311 0.64 8.99 18.22
N GLY A 312 0.43 7.75 17.79
CA GLY A 312 -0.73 6.97 18.20
C GLY A 312 -2.03 7.43 17.58
N GLY A 313 -3.10 7.34 18.35
CA GLY A 313 -4.42 7.71 17.90
C GLY A 313 -4.69 9.20 18.03
N VAL A 314 -5.27 9.79 16.97
CA VAL A 314 -5.81 11.15 16.97
C VAL A 314 -7.25 11.09 16.49
N SER A 315 -8.19 11.69 17.25
CA SER A 315 -9.61 11.72 16.87
C SER A 315 -10.04 13.11 16.41
N PRO A 316 -10.66 13.22 15.24
CA PRO A 316 -11.30 14.47 14.81
C PRO A 316 -12.70 14.67 15.39
N VAL A 317 -13.28 13.66 16.05
CA VAL A 317 -14.70 13.62 16.45
C VAL A 317 -14.89 13.50 17.96
N THR A 318 -14.15 12.56 18.59
CA THR A 318 -14.31 12.24 20.01
C THR A 318 -13.18 12.82 20.85
N PRO A 319 -13.44 13.26 22.10
CA PRO A 319 -12.38 13.67 23.01
C PRO A 319 -11.51 12.47 23.42
N ASP A 320 -10.39 12.76 24.06
CA ASP A 320 -9.67 11.76 24.84
C ASP A 320 -10.46 11.51 26.13
N HIS A 321 -11.15 10.37 26.20
CA HIS A 321 -11.99 10.04 27.36
C HIS A 321 -11.16 9.74 28.62
N VAL A 322 -9.88 9.42 28.46
CA VAL A 322 -8.96 9.18 29.60
C VAL A 322 -8.35 10.49 30.11
N ASN A 323 -8.07 11.43 29.20
CA ASN A 323 -7.49 12.74 29.50
C ASN A 323 -8.33 13.86 28.87
N PRO A 324 -9.58 14.07 29.33
CA PRO A 324 -10.50 15.02 28.71
C PRO A 324 -10.04 16.49 28.80
N GLU A 325 -9.09 16.78 29.68
CA GLU A 325 -8.46 18.10 29.82
C GLU A 325 -7.42 18.39 28.74
N ALA A 326 -7.00 17.36 27.95
CA ALA A 326 -5.98 17.45 26.92
C ALA A 326 -6.60 17.15 25.55
N PRO A 327 -7.16 18.15 24.84
CA PRO A 327 -7.79 17.94 23.53
C PRO A 327 -6.77 17.49 22.47
N TRP A 328 -7.25 16.73 21.50
CA TRP A 328 -6.42 16.33 20.36
C TRP A 328 -5.96 17.54 19.57
N PRO A 329 -4.71 17.57 19.10
CA PRO A 329 -4.26 18.59 18.15
C PRO A 329 -4.99 18.45 16.82
N HIS A 330 -5.19 19.55 16.10
CA HIS A 330 -5.61 19.48 14.71
C HIS A 330 -4.54 18.78 13.87
N LEU A 331 -4.95 17.87 12.99
CA LEU A 331 -4.02 17.08 12.17
C LEU A 331 -3.10 17.95 11.31
N ASP A 332 -3.61 19.05 10.75
CA ASP A 332 -2.82 19.98 9.95
C ASP A 332 -1.73 20.68 10.77
N ASP A 333 -2.02 21.01 12.03
CA ASP A 333 -1.03 21.65 12.91
C ASP A 333 0.03 20.65 13.38
N LEU A 334 -0.37 19.40 13.62
CA LEU A 334 0.55 18.32 13.94
C LEU A 334 1.46 18.02 12.74
N ALA A 335 0.91 18.00 11.51
CA ALA A 335 1.67 17.84 10.28
C ALA A 335 2.70 18.96 10.08
N LYS A 336 2.31 20.22 10.29
CA LYS A 336 3.24 21.38 10.20
C LYS A 336 4.38 21.29 11.21
N GLN A 337 4.09 20.93 12.47
CA GLN A 337 5.12 20.75 13.50
C GLN A 337 6.07 19.59 13.17
N THR A 338 5.51 18.52 12.62
CA THR A 338 6.29 17.37 12.13
C THR A 338 7.21 17.79 10.99
N ALA A 339 6.69 18.51 10.00
CA ALA A 339 7.46 19.02 8.86
C ALA A 339 8.56 20.01 9.30
N ALA A 340 8.28 20.90 10.25
CA ALA A 340 9.26 21.80 10.84
C ALA A 340 10.41 21.05 11.55
N SER A 341 10.16 19.82 12.02
CA SER A 341 11.18 18.92 12.58
C SER A 341 11.90 18.08 11.51
N GLY A 342 11.69 18.35 10.21
CA GLY A 342 12.30 17.63 9.09
C GLY A 342 11.71 16.23 8.85
N LYS A 343 10.53 15.95 9.38
CA LYS A 343 9.82 14.66 9.27
C LYS A 343 8.56 14.79 8.42
N ILE A 344 8.00 13.64 8.02
CA ILE A 344 6.78 13.56 7.21
C ILE A 344 5.75 12.76 8.00
N MET A 345 4.59 13.37 8.25
CA MET A 345 3.50 12.69 8.93
C MET A 345 2.73 11.79 7.97
N VAL A 346 2.50 10.53 8.37
CA VAL A 346 1.78 9.54 7.57
C VAL A 346 0.69 8.84 8.36
N GLU A 347 -0.44 8.55 7.72
CA GLU A 347 -1.51 7.79 8.36
C GLU A 347 -1.25 6.29 8.26
N ARG A 348 -1.47 5.55 9.36
CA ARG A 348 -1.49 4.09 9.42
C ARG A 348 -2.87 3.57 9.84
N LEU A 349 -3.08 2.27 9.68
CA LEU A 349 -4.26 1.59 10.22
C LEU A 349 -4.06 1.23 11.72
N ALA A 350 -5.09 0.65 12.32
CA ALA A 350 -5.06 0.09 13.68
C ALA A 350 -4.03 -1.03 13.85
N ILE A 351 -3.68 -1.69 12.78
CA ILE A 351 -2.61 -2.68 12.69
C ILE A 351 -1.46 -2.09 11.87
N TYR A 352 -0.22 -2.29 12.32
CA TYR A 352 0.96 -1.71 11.68
C TYR A 352 1.38 -2.43 10.40
N PRO A 353 2.09 -1.73 9.49
CA PRO A 353 2.47 -2.24 8.16
C PRO A 353 3.16 -3.60 8.16
N GLU A 354 4.04 -3.85 9.11
CA GLU A 354 4.79 -5.09 9.23
C GLU A 354 3.89 -6.30 9.51
N TYR A 355 2.84 -6.11 10.29
CA TYR A 355 1.85 -7.15 10.60
C TYR A 355 0.89 -7.37 9.42
N ILE A 356 0.57 -6.32 8.66
CA ILE A 356 -0.24 -6.43 7.43
C ILE A 356 0.47 -7.24 6.36
N ARG A 357 1.80 -7.11 6.26
CA ARG A 357 2.61 -7.88 5.29
C ARG A 357 2.62 -9.39 5.58
N ASP A 358 2.50 -9.80 6.84
CA ASP A 358 2.35 -11.19 7.29
C ASP A 358 0.93 -11.46 7.83
N ARG A 359 -0.08 -10.93 7.15
CA ARG A 359 -1.50 -10.94 7.56
C ARG A 359 -2.06 -12.34 7.78
N GLU A 360 -1.56 -13.34 7.05
CA GLU A 360 -1.99 -14.73 7.22
C GLU A 360 -1.69 -15.25 8.62
N HIS A 361 -0.65 -14.72 9.27
CA HIS A 361 -0.29 -15.04 10.64
C HIS A 361 -1.02 -14.17 11.68
N TRP A 362 -1.14 -12.87 11.40
CA TRP A 362 -1.56 -11.88 12.39
C TRP A 362 -3.04 -11.48 12.32
N LEU A 363 -3.69 -11.61 11.18
CA LEU A 363 -5.07 -11.18 10.99
C LEU A 363 -6.02 -12.36 10.84
N ASP A 364 -7.20 -12.24 11.43
CA ASP A 364 -8.30 -13.13 11.09
C ASP A 364 -8.67 -12.95 9.61
N PRO A 365 -8.99 -14.03 8.87
CA PRO A 365 -9.37 -13.97 7.46
C PRO A 365 -10.49 -12.98 7.14
N ALA A 366 -11.43 -12.74 8.08
CA ALA A 366 -12.54 -11.81 7.90
C ALA A 366 -12.09 -10.35 7.66
N PHE A 367 -10.92 -9.95 8.15
CA PHE A 367 -10.41 -8.59 8.01
C PHE A 367 -9.44 -8.40 6.85
N GLN A 368 -8.87 -9.50 6.30
CA GLN A 368 -7.76 -9.38 5.33
C GLN A 368 -8.13 -8.58 4.09
N ALA A 369 -9.30 -8.80 3.51
CA ALA A 369 -9.78 -8.07 2.34
C ALA A 369 -9.95 -6.58 2.63
N THR A 370 -10.61 -6.23 3.73
CA THR A 370 -10.85 -4.83 4.13
C THR A 370 -9.56 -4.09 4.45
N VAL A 371 -8.61 -4.74 5.10
CA VAL A 371 -7.28 -4.16 5.39
C VAL A 371 -6.52 -3.90 4.10
N LEU A 372 -6.49 -4.88 3.17
CA LEU A 372 -5.83 -4.70 1.87
C LEU A 372 -6.46 -3.59 1.02
N ASP A 373 -7.77 -3.41 1.12
CA ASP A 373 -8.49 -2.34 0.40
C ASP A 373 -8.14 -0.94 0.93
N GLN A 374 -7.72 -0.85 2.19
CA GLN A 374 -7.42 0.41 2.86
C GLN A 374 -5.93 0.78 2.91
N VAL A 375 -5.03 0.01 2.26
CA VAL A 375 -3.58 0.28 2.31
C VAL A 375 -2.96 0.54 0.94
N ASP A 376 -1.83 1.26 0.97
CA ASP A 376 -0.92 1.47 -0.15
C ASP A 376 0.14 0.35 -0.26
N GLY A 377 1.10 0.48 -1.19
CA GLY A 377 2.17 -0.50 -1.42
C GLY A 377 3.17 -0.66 -0.28
N GLU A 378 3.19 0.27 0.66
CA GLU A 378 3.99 0.20 1.89
C GLU A 378 3.19 -0.36 3.07
N SER A 379 1.92 -0.71 2.87
CA SER A 379 0.95 -1.12 3.90
C SER A 379 0.57 0.01 4.88
N LEU A 380 0.82 1.27 4.52
CA LEU A 380 0.29 2.44 5.21
C LEU A 380 -1.14 2.72 4.73
N ALA A 381 -1.90 3.51 5.50
CA ALA A 381 -3.26 3.85 5.11
C ALA A 381 -3.30 4.60 3.77
N ARG A 382 -4.21 4.21 2.88
CA ARG A 382 -4.42 4.94 1.62
C ARG A 382 -4.81 6.38 1.90
N SER A 383 -4.21 7.28 1.14
CA SER A 383 -4.47 8.72 1.22
C SER A 383 -5.63 9.18 0.32
N ASP A 384 -6.07 8.33 -0.61
CA ASP A 384 -7.09 8.66 -1.61
C ASP A 384 -8.06 7.50 -1.88
N ASP A 385 -9.19 7.85 -2.49
CA ASP A 385 -10.22 6.91 -2.95
C ASP A 385 -10.13 6.62 -4.46
N TRP A 386 -9.11 7.16 -5.12
CA TRP A 386 -8.90 6.93 -6.54
C TRP A 386 -8.47 5.49 -6.81
N SER A 387 -8.89 4.97 -7.95
CA SER A 387 -8.39 3.68 -8.46
C SER A 387 -8.36 3.68 -9.98
N PRO A 388 -7.40 2.97 -10.58
CA PRO A 388 -7.28 2.89 -12.03
C PRO A 388 -8.54 2.32 -12.68
N GLY A 389 -8.96 2.90 -13.80
CA GLY A 389 -10.13 2.48 -14.53
C GLY A 389 -11.47 3.04 -14.03
N ASP A 390 -11.52 3.62 -12.83
CA ASP A 390 -12.73 4.22 -12.29
C ASP A 390 -12.95 5.64 -12.84
N ALA A 391 -13.76 5.75 -13.89
CA ALA A 391 -14.07 7.03 -14.52
C ALA A 391 -14.97 7.95 -13.68
N SER A 392 -15.51 7.49 -12.56
CA SER A 392 -16.35 8.30 -11.66
C SER A 392 -15.54 9.11 -10.64
N LYS A 393 -14.25 8.82 -10.47
CA LYS A 393 -13.38 9.45 -9.48
C LYS A 393 -12.52 10.54 -10.12
N ALA A 394 -12.55 11.73 -9.50
CA ALA A 394 -11.60 12.79 -9.83
C ALA A 394 -10.19 12.42 -9.36
N LEU A 395 -9.18 13.03 -9.99
CA LEU A 395 -7.80 12.87 -9.54
C LEU A 395 -7.60 13.53 -8.17
N PRO A 396 -6.96 12.85 -7.22
CA PRO A 396 -6.58 13.46 -5.95
C PRO A 396 -5.48 14.49 -6.12
N GLU A 397 -5.50 15.52 -5.28
CA GLU A 397 -4.38 16.44 -5.13
C GLU A 397 -3.20 15.73 -4.45
N LEU A 398 -1.99 16.16 -4.75
CA LEU A 398 -0.76 15.77 -4.07
C LEU A 398 -0.27 16.97 -3.25
N PRO A 399 -0.76 17.16 -2.02
CA PRO A 399 -0.48 18.35 -1.24
C PRO A 399 0.97 18.36 -0.75
N VAL A 400 1.50 19.56 -0.55
CA VAL A 400 2.77 19.80 0.15
C VAL A 400 2.46 20.42 1.49
N THR A 401 2.94 19.78 2.56
CA THR A 401 2.74 20.27 3.93
C THR A 401 3.52 21.59 4.12
N PRO A 402 2.88 22.66 4.63
CA PRO A 402 3.59 23.90 4.96
C PRO A 402 4.73 23.64 5.95
N GLY A 403 5.92 24.13 5.61
CA GLY A 403 7.14 23.86 6.40
C GLY A 403 7.93 22.64 5.94
N PHE A 404 7.47 21.92 4.90
CA PHE A 404 8.25 20.84 4.30
C PHE A 404 9.67 21.30 3.95
N SER A 405 10.67 20.52 4.35
CA SER A 405 12.09 20.77 4.08
C SER A 405 12.65 19.76 3.09
N LYS A 406 13.47 20.23 2.16
CA LYS A 406 14.20 19.37 1.23
C LYS A 406 15.11 18.37 1.98
N ASN A 407 15.42 17.27 1.32
CA ASN A 407 16.24 16.20 1.85
C ASN A 407 17.54 16.08 1.01
N ALA A 408 18.68 16.40 1.57
CA ALA A 408 19.95 16.32 0.87
C ALA A 408 20.26 14.91 0.30
N ASN A 409 19.80 13.85 0.95
CA ASN A 409 19.96 12.50 0.42
C ASN A 409 19.09 12.27 -0.83
N LEU A 410 17.89 12.84 -0.86
CA LEU A 410 17.02 12.79 -2.03
C LEU A 410 17.62 13.62 -3.16
N ASP A 411 18.08 14.83 -2.88
CA ASP A 411 18.73 15.72 -3.87
C ASP A 411 19.92 15.00 -4.53
N ALA A 412 20.79 14.35 -3.75
CA ALA A 412 21.92 13.58 -4.27
C ALA A 412 21.50 12.39 -5.16
N MET A 413 20.38 11.72 -4.84
CA MET A 413 19.84 10.64 -5.69
C MET A 413 19.26 11.20 -7.00
N LEU A 414 18.62 12.37 -6.95
CA LEU A 414 18.07 13.02 -8.13
C LEU A 414 19.19 13.55 -9.05
N ASP A 415 20.21 14.17 -8.49
CA ASP A 415 21.39 14.63 -9.25
C ASP A 415 22.07 13.45 -9.97
N LYS A 416 22.24 12.33 -9.27
CA LYS A 416 22.78 11.08 -9.84
C LYS A 416 21.93 10.56 -10.99
N ALA A 417 20.60 10.53 -10.82
CA ALA A 417 19.66 10.09 -11.86
C ALA A 417 19.64 11.03 -13.08
N ILE A 418 19.67 12.34 -12.85
CA ILE A 418 19.72 13.35 -13.91
C ILE A 418 21.01 13.23 -14.73
N ALA A 419 22.14 12.97 -14.07
CA ALA A 419 23.42 12.74 -14.74
C ALA A 419 23.47 11.45 -15.58
N GLY A 420 22.45 10.58 -15.47
CA GLY A 420 22.42 9.29 -16.16
C GLY A 420 23.22 8.19 -15.45
N ASP A 421 23.60 8.41 -14.22
CA ASP A 421 24.30 7.43 -13.41
C ASP A 421 23.32 6.37 -12.84
N ASP A 422 23.80 5.14 -12.74
CA ASP A 422 22.97 3.99 -12.32
C ASP A 422 22.51 4.11 -10.86
N LEU A 423 21.19 4.22 -10.67
CA LEU A 423 20.58 4.02 -9.36
C LEU A 423 20.58 2.54 -8.99
N ASN A 424 20.78 2.24 -7.71
CA ASN A 424 20.64 0.89 -7.15
C ASN A 424 19.23 0.61 -6.62
N VAL A 425 18.96 -0.66 -6.23
CA VAL A 425 17.62 -1.08 -5.74
C VAL A 425 17.14 -0.24 -4.55
N ARG A 426 18.02 0.09 -3.60
CA ARG A 426 17.67 0.87 -2.42
C ARG A 426 17.28 2.31 -2.79
N GLU A 427 18.03 2.94 -3.69
CA GLU A 427 17.76 4.29 -4.19
C GLU A 427 16.44 4.34 -4.95
N VAL A 428 16.19 3.41 -5.88
CA VAL A 428 14.93 3.35 -6.63
C VAL A 428 13.75 3.06 -5.69
N THR A 429 13.90 2.15 -4.73
CA THR A 429 12.86 1.90 -3.72
C THR A 429 12.56 3.16 -2.92
N ARG A 430 13.59 3.91 -2.49
CA ARG A 430 13.42 5.16 -1.74
C ARG A 430 12.67 6.22 -2.56
N LEU A 431 12.94 6.35 -3.86
CA LEU A 431 12.19 7.25 -4.74
C LEU A 431 10.73 6.83 -4.89
N LEU A 432 10.45 5.53 -5.01
CA LEU A 432 9.07 4.99 -5.12
C LEU A 432 8.25 5.15 -3.84
N THR A 433 8.90 5.33 -2.68
CA THR A 433 8.25 5.54 -1.38
C THR A 433 8.19 7.01 -0.95
N ALA A 434 8.55 7.92 -1.82
CA ALA A 434 8.53 9.37 -1.56
C ALA A 434 7.12 9.87 -1.23
N ARG A 435 7.05 10.87 -0.35
CA ARG A 435 5.81 11.47 0.14
C ARG A 435 5.94 12.97 0.24
N ASP A 436 4.78 13.63 0.35
CA ASP A 436 4.72 15.09 0.52
C ASP A 436 5.46 15.84 -0.61
N GLY A 437 6.15 16.90 -0.33
CA GLY A 437 6.92 17.69 -1.29
C GLY A 437 8.04 16.92 -2.03
N GLU A 438 8.48 15.76 -1.54
CA GLU A 438 9.42 14.88 -2.25
C GLU A 438 8.84 14.37 -3.58
N VAL A 439 7.53 14.16 -3.66
CA VAL A 439 6.85 13.72 -4.90
C VAL A 439 7.05 14.76 -5.99
N HIS A 440 6.83 16.04 -5.67
CA HIS A 440 7.02 17.15 -6.62
C HIS A 440 8.48 17.27 -7.08
N GLN A 441 9.45 17.13 -6.17
CA GLN A 441 10.86 17.14 -6.53
C GLN A 441 11.22 16.03 -7.52
N ILE A 442 10.69 14.82 -7.32
CA ILE A 442 10.92 13.67 -8.20
C ILE A 442 10.25 13.88 -9.57
N THR A 443 9.01 14.39 -9.60
CA THR A 443 8.31 14.65 -10.86
C THR A 443 8.97 15.76 -11.67
N GLU A 444 9.43 16.83 -11.03
CA GLU A 444 10.19 17.91 -11.67
C GLU A 444 11.51 17.39 -12.26
N ALA A 445 12.26 16.58 -11.51
CA ALA A 445 13.49 15.98 -12.01
C ALA A 445 13.23 15.01 -13.18
N ALA A 446 12.15 14.23 -13.12
CA ALA A 446 11.78 13.33 -14.20
C ALA A 446 11.34 14.07 -15.47
N ASP A 447 10.58 15.18 -15.33
CA ASP A 447 10.17 15.98 -16.48
C ASP A 447 11.37 16.72 -17.10
N PHE A 448 12.32 17.16 -16.28
CA PHE A 448 13.60 17.70 -16.77
C PHE A 448 14.35 16.66 -17.62
N VAL A 449 14.53 15.44 -17.12
CA VAL A 449 15.18 14.36 -17.87
C VAL A 449 14.40 14.02 -19.16
N ARG A 450 13.07 14.00 -19.12
CA ARG A 450 12.24 13.82 -20.32
C ARG A 450 12.53 14.91 -21.37
N GLN A 451 12.58 16.17 -20.92
CA GLN A 451 12.83 17.30 -21.80
C GLN A 451 14.18 17.20 -22.52
N GLU A 452 15.22 16.85 -21.77
CA GLU A 452 16.57 16.64 -22.34
C GLU A 452 16.62 15.46 -23.32
N MET A 453 15.90 14.35 -23.04
CA MET A 453 15.94 13.13 -23.85
C MET A 453 15.02 13.16 -25.07
N SER A 454 13.83 13.73 -24.94
CA SER A 454 12.72 13.58 -25.92
C SER A 454 12.15 14.92 -26.39
N GLY A 455 12.63 16.06 -25.86
CA GLY A 455 12.09 17.39 -26.16
C GLY A 455 10.68 17.59 -25.60
N GLU A 456 9.96 18.58 -26.14
CA GLU A 456 8.61 18.94 -25.66
C GLU A 456 7.51 18.09 -26.27
N THR A 457 7.79 17.31 -27.29
CA THR A 457 6.81 16.56 -28.05
C THR A 457 6.31 15.34 -27.28
N ALA A 458 5.00 15.11 -27.28
CA ALA A 458 4.40 13.87 -26.84
C ALA A 458 3.87 13.04 -28.02
N SER A 459 4.18 11.75 -28.01
CA SER A 459 3.87 10.86 -29.12
C SER A 459 2.66 9.96 -28.87
N TYR A 460 2.04 9.52 -29.98
CA TYR A 460 0.99 8.50 -29.98
C TYR A 460 1.04 7.66 -31.27
N VAL A 461 0.44 6.47 -31.25
CA VAL A 461 0.37 5.60 -32.42
C VAL A 461 -1.07 5.29 -32.80
N VAL A 462 -1.37 5.31 -34.10
CA VAL A 462 -2.67 4.85 -34.60
C VAL A 462 -2.63 3.35 -34.77
N THR A 463 -3.31 2.64 -33.86
CA THR A 463 -3.26 1.17 -33.77
C THR A 463 -4.63 0.58 -33.44
N ARG A 464 -4.81 -0.67 -33.78
CA ARG A 464 -5.96 -1.48 -33.38
C ARG A 464 -5.52 -2.68 -32.55
N ASN A 465 -6.16 -2.89 -31.41
CA ASN A 465 -6.02 -4.11 -30.61
C ASN A 465 -6.91 -5.22 -31.20
N ILE A 466 -6.30 -6.37 -31.48
CA ILE A 466 -6.99 -7.56 -31.95
C ILE A 466 -6.70 -8.69 -30.97
N ASN A 467 -7.65 -8.90 -30.04
CA ASN A 467 -7.58 -10.01 -29.11
C ASN A 467 -8.20 -11.23 -29.80
N TYR A 468 -7.37 -12.10 -30.38
CA TYR A 468 -7.85 -13.18 -31.27
C TYR A 468 -8.50 -14.36 -30.53
N THR A 469 -8.26 -14.49 -29.20
CA THR A 469 -8.97 -15.45 -28.32
C THR A 469 -8.90 -15.01 -26.87
N ASN A 470 -9.97 -15.23 -26.11
CA ASN A 470 -9.99 -15.09 -24.66
C ASN A 470 -9.87 -16.45 -23.93
N ILE A 471 -9.80 -17.57 -24.68
CA ILE A 471 -9.62 -18.91 -24.09
C ILE A 471 -8.16 -19.05 -23.65
N CYS A 472 -7.95 -19.36 -22.37
CA CYS A 472 -6.62 -19.53 -21.81
C CYS A 472 -6.63 -20.64 -20.75
N TYR A 473 -5.61 -21.52 -20.76
CA TYR A 473 -5.50 -22.55 -19.74
C TYR A 473 -4.69 -22.12 -18.51
N PHE A 474 -3.94 -21.01 -18.61
CA PHE A 474 -3.24 -20.42 -17.47
C PHE A 474 -4.23 -19.81 -16.47
N LYS A 475 -3.89 -19.94 -15.19
CA LYS A 475 -4.76 -19.50 -14.08
C LYS A 475 -4.23 -18.25 -13.38
N CYS A 476 -3.87 -17.22 -14.15
CA CYS A 476 -3.40 -15.96 -13.61
C CYS A 476 -4.46 -15.35 -12.72
N LYS A 477 -4.16 -15.15 -11.43
CA LYS A 477 -5.12 -14.69 -10.43
C LYS A 477 -5.62 -13.27 -10.65
N PHE A 478 -4.91 -12.46 -11.43
CA PHE A 478 -5.27 -11.08 -11.77
C PHE A 478 -6.12 -10.95 -13.03
N CYS A 479 -6.15 -11.96 -13.89
CA CYS A 479 -6.70 -11.82 -15.24
C CYS A 479 -8.23 -12.00 -15.28
N ALA A 480 -8.94 -10.92 -15.55
CA ALA A 480 -10.39 -10.92 -15.77
C ALA A 480 -10.79 -11.27 -17.22
N PHE A 481 -9.85 -11.15 -18.17
CA PHE A 481 -10.09 -11.42 -19.58
C PHE A 481 -10.13 -12.91 -19.91
N SER A 482 -9.31 -13.73 -19.26
CA SER A 482 -9.16 -15.17 -19.49
C SER A 482 -10.44 -15.94 -19.17
N LYS A 483 -10.85 -16.84 -20.09
CA LYS A 483 -11.98 -17.76 -19.93
C LYS A 483 -11.50 -19.22 -20.06
N GLY A 484 -11.99 -20.10 -19.18
CA GLY A 484 -11.81 -21.55 -19.34
C GLY A 484 -12.79 -22.10 -20.38
N LYS A 485 -12.46 -23.26 -20.99
CA LYS A 485 -13.35 -23.94 -21.97
C LYS A 485 -14.80 -24.17 -21.47
N LYS A 486 -15.03 -24.15 -20.14
CA LYS A 486 -16.32 -24.44 -19.49
C LYS A 486 -16.90 -23.29 -18.68
N SER A 487 -16.34 -22.08 -18.73
CA SER A 487 -16.82 -20.96 -17.91
C SER A 487 -17.96 -20.24 -18.62
N GLU A 488 -19.17 -20.82 -18.59
CA GLU A 488 -20.38 -20.17 -19.09
C GLU A 488 -20.90 -19.07 -18.16
N GLU A 489 -20.38 -18.96 -16.92
CA GLU A 489 -21.01 -18.17 -15.86
C GLU A 489 -20.34 -16.82 -15.54
N LEU A 490 -19.18 -16.50 -16.09
CA LEU A 490 -18.47 -15.25 -15.73
C LEU A 490 -18.05 -14.42 -16.95
N ARG A 491 -18.84 -13.40 -17.30
CA ARG A 491 -18.39 -12.18 -18.00
C ARG A 491 -17.95 -12.34 -19.47
N GLY A 492 -18.80 -12.87 -20.29
CA GLY A 492 -18.62 -13.05 -21.72
C GLY A 492 -18.29 -14.49 -22.11
N ARG A 493 -18.74 -14.88 -23.31
CA ARG A 493 -18.53 -16.23 -23.82
C ARG A 493 -17.08 -16.44 -24.28
N PRO A 494 -16.53 -17.66 -24.13
CA PRO A 494 -15.28 -18.03 -24.79
C PRO A 494 -15.39 -17.82 -26.31
N TYR A 495 -14.35 -17.24 -26.91
CA TYR A 495 -14.28 -17.03 -28.35
C TYR A 495 -12.88 -17.31 -28.90
N SER A 496 -12.83 -17.60 -30.20
CA SER A 496 -11.62 -17.67 -30.99
C SER A 496 -11.95 -17.13 -32.38
N LEU A 497 -11.25 -16.10 -32.84
CA LEU A 497 -11.47 -15.47 -34.13
C LEU A 497 -10.89 -16.34 -35.25
N GLY A 498 -11.64 -16.48 -36.35
CA GLY A 498 -11.12 -17.05 -37.59
C GLY A 498 -10.17 -16.10 -38.30
N LEU A 499 -9.35 -16.64 -39.21
CA LEU A 499 -8.39 -15.84 -39.98
C LEU A 499 -9.09 -14.73 -40.79
N ASP A 500 -10.24 -15.02 -41.39
CA ASP A 500 -11.01 -14.04 -42.17
C ASP A 500 -11.45 -12.85 -41.32
N GLU A 501 -11.87 -13.10 -40.09
CA GLU A 501 -12.25 -12.04 -39.17
C GLU A 501 -11.04 -11.22 -38.70
N ILE A 502 -9.90 -11.87 -38.43
CA ILE A 502 -8.65 -11.19 -38.10
C ILE A 502 -8.23 -10.28 -39.25
N THR A 503 -8.15 -10.78 -40.46
CA THR A 503 -7.76 -10.00 -41.65
C THR A 503 -8.75 -8.87 -41.97
N GLN A 504 -10.05 -9.10 -41.78
CA GLN A 504 -11.04 -8.03 -41.89
C GLN A 504 -10.78 -6.90 -40.90
N ARG A 505 -10.50 -7.23 -39.63
CA ARG A 505 -10.18 -6.23 -38.60
C ARG A 505 -8.89 -5.47 -38.91
N VAL A 506 -7.90 -6.13 -39.48
CA VAL A 506 -6.67 -5.49 -39.95
C VAL A 506 -6.95 -4.51 -41.11
N ARG A 507 -7.75 -4.91 -42.07
CA ARG A 507 -8.17 -4.04 -43.20
C ARG A 507 -8.93 -2.80 -42.73
N GLU A 508 -9.88 -2.99 -41.81
CA GLU A 508 -10.63 -1.88 -41.20
C GLU A 508 -9.70 -0.91 -40.44
N ALA A 509 -8.67 -1.40 -39.79
CA ALA A 509 -7.66 -0.56 -39.12
C ALA A 509 -6.82 0.21 -40.13
N TRP A 510 -6.36 -0.49 -41.20
CA TRP A 510 -5.59 0.12 -42.28
C TRP A 510 -6.37 1.26 -42.94
N ASP A 511 -7.66 1.03 -43.28
CA ASP A 511 -8.54 2.02 -43.89
C ASP A 511 -8.77 3.25 -42.99
N ARG A 512 -8.55 3.12 -41.69
CA ARG A 512 -8.60 4.21 -40.70
C ARG A 512 -7.24 4.84 -40.41
N GLY A 513 -6.22 4.58 -41.21
CA GLY A 513 -4.90 5.15 -41.08
C GLY A 513 -3.99 4.48 -40.08
N ALA A 514 -4.37 3.32 -39.53
CA ALA A 514 -3.48 2.60 -38.62
C ALA A 514 -2.17 2.22 -39.28
N VAL A 515 -1.07 2.42 -38.56
CA VAL A 515 0.27 1.98 -38.98
C VAL A 515 0.62 0.61 -38.41
N GLU A 516 -0.15 0.19 -37.42
CA GLU A 516 0.11 -1.01 -36.61
C GLU A 516 -1.21 -1.73 -36.27
N VAL A 517 -1.10 -3.05 -36.10
CA VAL A 517 -2.07 -3.83 -35.32
C VAL A 517 -1.34 -4.52 -34.17
N CYS A 518 -1.95 -4.43 -32.97
CA CYS A 518 -1.45 -5.11 -31.78
C CYS A 518 -2.28 -6.40 -31.54
N LEU A 519 -1.64 -7.56 -31.62
CA LEU A 519 -2.31 -8.85 -31.43
C LEU A 519 -1.87 -9.51 -30.13
N GLN A 520 -2.82 -9.88 -29.30
CA GLN A 520 -2.62 -10.62 -28.07
C GLN A 520 -3.80 -11.58 -27.84
N GLY A 521 -3.53 -12.75 -27.28
CA GLY A 521 -4.57 -13.72 -26.97
C GLY A 521 -4.33 -14.50 -25.71
N GLY A 522 -5.35 -15.23 -25.27
CA GLY A 522 -5.20 -16.27 -24.28
C GLY A 522 -4.37 -17.43 -24.87
N ILE A 523 -3.71 -18.19 -24.00
CA ILE A 523 -3.01 -19.41 -24.41
C ILE A 523 -4.04 -20.53 -24.54
N HIS A 524 -4.54 -20.70 -25.75
CA HIS A 524 -5.56 -21.69 -26.06
C HIS A 524 -4.96 -23.12 -26.01
N PRO A 525 -5.61 -24.09 -25.35
CA PRO A 525 -5.05 -25.43 -25.17
C PRO A 525 -4.84 -26.19 -26.48
N ASP A 526 -5.59 -25.87 -27.53
CA ASP A 526 -5.48 -26.55 -28.84
C ASP A 526 -4.57 -25.77 -29.82
N TYR A 527 -3.99 -24.63 -29.41
CA TYR A 527 -3.10 -23.85 -30.26
C TYR A 527 -1.68 -24.41 -30.22
N THR A 528 -1.07 -24.46 -31.41
CA THR A 528 0.35 -24.71 -31.57
C THR A 528 1.01 -23.50 -32.22
N GLY A 529 2.31 -23.42 -32.27
CA GLY A 529 3.05 -22.37 -32.96
C GLY A 529 2.61 -22.11 -34.40
N LYS A 530 2.00 -23.13 -35.08
CA LYS A 530 1.44 -22.97 -36.42
C LYS A 530 0.31 -21.92 -36.50
N VAL A 531 -0.46 -21.76 -35.44
CA VAL A 531 -1.55 -20.77 -35.42
C VAL A 531 -0.97 -19.36 -35.54
N TYR A 532 0.08 -19.04 -34.81
CA TYR A 532 0.76 -17.75 -34.84
C TYR A 532 1.36 -17.48 -36.24
N LEU A 533 2.00 -18.46 -36.85
CA LEU A 533 2.52 -18.35 -38.22
C LEU A 533 1.42 -18.12 -39.27
N ASN A 534 0.28 -18.81 -39.13
CA ASN A 534 -0.85 -18.64 -40.02
C ASN A 534 -1.53 -17.25 -39.89
N ILE A 535 -1.64 -16.75 -38.69
CA ILE A 535 -2.14 -15.39 -38.44
C ILE A 535 -1.24 -14.37 -39.16
N LEU A 536 0.06 -14.44 -38.97
CA LEU A 536 1.01 -13.51 -39.61
C LEU A 536 0.94 -13.58 -41.14
N ARG A 537 0.97 -14.79 -41.70
CA ARG A 537 0.90 -14.99 -43.17
C ARG A 537 -0.40 -14.47 -43.77
N ALA A 538 -1.53 -14.69 -43.08
CA ALA A 538 -2.82 -14.18 -43.51
C ALA A 538 -2.85 -12.64 -43.49
N ILE A 539 -2.37 -12.00 -42.43
CA ILE A 539 -2.28 -10.54 -42.32
C ILE A 539 -1.38 -9.99 -43.43
N LYS A 540 -0.17 -10.52 -43.59
CA LYS A 540 0.82 -10.02 -44.56
C LYS A 540 0.45 -10.28 -46.00
N SER A 541 -0.36 -11.32 -46.28
CA SER A 541 -0.93 -11.55 -47.63
C SER A 541 -1.93 -10.47 -48.01
N GLU A 542 -2.70 -9.97 -47.07
CA GLU A 542 -3.75 -8.95 -47.29
C GLU A 542 -3.21 -7.51 -47.19
N MET A 543 -2.39 -7.24 -46.18
CA MET A 543 -1.84 -5.94 -45.85
C MET A 543 -0.32 -6.03 -45.57
N PRO A 544 0.50 -6.10 -46.63
CA PRO A 544 1.94 -6.29 -46.46
C PRO A 544 2.66 -5.19 -45.72
N ASP A 545 2.17 -3.95 -45.80
CA ASP A 545 2.81 -2.77 -45.22
C ASP A 545 2.47 -2.50 -43.75
N ILE A 546 1.39 -3.10 -43.20
CA ILE A 546 1.01 -2.89 -41.82
C ILE A 546 2.03 -3.52 -40.87
N HIS A 547 2.45 -2.79 -39.84
CA HIS A 547 3.31 -3.35 -38.81
C HIS A 547 2.51 -4.30 -37.89
N VAL A 548 3.03 -5.50 -37.68
CA VAL A 548 2.42 -6.47 -36.77
C VAL A 548 3.19 -6.52 -35.46
N HIS A 549 2.63 -5.90 -34.43
CA HIS A 549 3.09 -5.92 -33.06
C HIS A 549 2.40 -7.07 -32.33
N ALA A 550 3.06 -8.21 -32.23
CA ALA A 550 2.36 -9.43 -31.83
C ALA A 550 3.20 -10.37 -31.01
N PHE A 551 2.47 -11.12 -30.30
CA PHE A 551 2.74 -12.25 -29.43
C PHE A 551 3.66 -11.92 -28.23
N SER A 552 3.09 -12.05 -27.06
CA SER A 552 3.84 -11.94 -25.81
C SER A 552 4.96 -12.97 -25.69
N PRO A 553 5.98 -12.75 -24.87
CA PRO A 553 6.99 -13.77 -24.58
C PRO A 553 6.40 -15.13 -24.15
N LEU A 554 5.24 -15.15 -23.50
CA LEU A 554 4.55 -16.39 -23.14
C LEU A 554 4.01 -17.13 -24.37
N GLU A 555 3.38 -16.41 -25.32
CA GLU A 555 2.90 -17.00 -26.59
C GLU A 555 4.04 -17.53 -27.44
N ILE A 556 5.17 -16.81 -27.48
CA ILE A 556 6.38 -17.27 -28.19
C ILE A 556 6.93 -18.55 -27.54
N PHE A 557 7.08 -18.55 -26.22
CA PHE A 557 7.61 -19.72 -25.50
C PHE A 557 6.73 -20.96 -25.72
N GLN A 558 5.44 -20.82 -25.56
CA GLN A 558 4.48 -21.90 -25.76
C GLN A 558 4.39 -22.32 -27.21
N GLY A 559 4.48 -21.38 -28.17
CA GLY A 559 4.51 -21.70 -29.60
C GLY A 559 5.71 -22.55 -30.00
N ALA A 560 6.90 -22.21 -29.48
CA ALA A 560 8.14 -22.99 -29.71
C ALA A 560 8.03 -24.39 -29.10
N ASP A 561 7.56 -24.48 -27.85
CA ASP A 561 7.39 -25.75 -27.14
C ASP A 561 6.44 -26.71 -27.91
N THR A 562 5.29 -26.21 -28.37
CA THR A 562 4.29 -27.00 -29.11
C THR A 562 4.75 -27.45 -30.48
N LEU A 563 5.75 -26.82 -31.09
CA LEU A 563 6.40 -27.22 -32.32
C LEU A 563 7.64 -28.08 -32.09
N ASN A 564 8.06 -28.24 -30.84
CA ASN A 564 9.30 -28.91 -30.45
C ASN A 564 10.53 -28.32 -31.14
N VAL A 565 10.58 -26.97 -31.20
CA VAL A 565 11.72 -26.19 -31.70
C VAL A 565 12.24 -25.25 -30.60
N SER A 566 13.45 -24.74 -30.76
CA SER A 566 13.97 -23.74 -29.85
C SER A 566 13.27 -22.37 -30.03
N VAL A 567 13.29 -21.55 -29.00
CA VAL A 567 12.74 -20.17 -29.08
C VAL A 567 13.39 -19.35 -30.20
N PRO A 568 14.72 -19.35 -30.40
CA PRO A 568 15.33 -18.66 -31.53
C PRO A 568 14.83 -19.15 -32.88
N GLU A 569 14.77 -20.50 -33.11
CA GLU A 569 14.27 -21.07 -34.37
C GLU A 569 12.80 -20.70 -34.64
N PHE A 570 11.98 -20.62 -33.59
CA PHE A 570 10.59 -20.20 -33.74
C PHE A 570 10.48 -18.72 -34.07
N LEU A 571 11.32 -17.87 -33.42
CA LEU A 571 11.40 -16.44 -33.73
C LEU A 571 11.82 -16.18 -35.19
N ASP A 572 12.80 -16.91 -35.70
CA ASP A 572 13.21 -16.84 -37.13
C ASP A 572 12.02 -17.14 -38.05
N GLN A 573 11.24 -18.20 -37.76
CA GLN A 573 10.05 -18.54 -38.54
C GLN A 573 8.96 -17.43 -38.46
N LEU A 574 8.80 -16.79 -37.30
CA LEU A 574 7.85 -15.71 -37.13
C LEU A 574 8.27 -14.43 -37.88
N VAL A 575 9.58 -14.12 -37.88
CA VAL A 575 10.16 -13.02 -38.68
C VAL A 575 9.93 -13.27 -40.17
N GLU A 576 10.22 -14.46 -40.68
CA GLU A 576 9.94 -14.85 -42.06
C GLU A 576 8.43 -14.74 -42.40
N ALA A 577 7.56 -15.03 -41.45
CA ALA A 577 6.11 -14.88 -41.60
C ALA A 577 5.61 -13.41 -41.48
N GLY A 578 6.49 -12.47 -41.17
CA GLY A 578 6.21 -11.03 -41.13
C GLY A 578 5.95 -10.42 -39.76
N LEU A 579 6.44 -11.03 -38.68
CA LEU A 579 6.43 -10.44 -37.35
C LEU A 579 7.31 -9.17 -37.32
N GLY A 580 6.76 -8.05 -36.80
CA GLY A 580 7.45 -6.77 -36.74
C GLY A 580 8.10 -6.45 -35.40
N SER A 581 7.40 -6.74 -34.31
CA SER A 581 7.88 -6.49 -32.93
C SER A 581 7.03 -7.24 -31.93
N LEU A 582 7.50 -7.36 -30.67
CA LEU A 582 6.79 -8.05 -29.60
C LEU A 582 6.30 -7.10 -28.52
N PRO A 583 5.07 -7.25 -28.02
CA PRO A 583 4.63 -6.60 -26.78
C PRO A 583 5.34 -7.20 -25.57
N GLY A 584 5.74 -6.35 -24.61
CA GLY A 584 6.41 -6.77 -23.38
C GLY A 584 5.47 -7.35 -22.32
N THR A 585 4.27 -7.76 -22.71
CA THR A 585 3.27 -8.34 -21.82
C THR A 585 3.71 -9.69 -21.25
N ALA A 586 2.93 -10.25 -20.34
CA ALA A 586 3.30 -11.39 -19.49
C ALA A 586 4.47 -11.13 -18.52
N ALA A 587 5.06 -9.94 -18.52
CA ALA A 587 6.04 -9.50 -17.53
C ALA A 587 5.42 -9.38 -16.12
N GLU A 588 4.27 -8.80 -16.03
CA GLU A 588 3.58 -8.37 -14.80
C GLU A 588 4.54 -7.67 -13.84
N ILE A 589 5.08 -8.40 -12.85
CA ILE A 589 6.29 -8.05 -12.09
C ILE A 589 7.36 -9.10 -12.37
N LEU A 590 8.53 -8.69 -12.84
CA LEU A 590 9.69 -9.57 -13.07
C LEU A 590 10.45 -9.80 -11.75
N ASP A 591 9.74 -10.39 -10.79
CA ASP A 591 10.24 -10.83 -9.49
C ASP A 591 9.47 -12.09 -9.06
N ASP A 592 10.19 -13.20 -8.90
CA ASP A 592 9.55 -14.52 -8.72
C ASP A 592 8.84 -14.62 -7.36
N GLU A 593 9.22 -13.82 -6.33
CA GLU A 593 8.48 -13.72 -5.07
C GLU A 593 7.01 -13.29 -5.29
N VAL A 594 6.78 -12.40 -6.25
CA VAL A 594 5.43 -11.92 -6.62
C VAL A 594 4.78 -12.86 -7.63
N ARG A 595 5.54 -13.37 -8.61
CA ARG A 595 5.03 -14.23 -9.68
C ARG A 595 4.48 -15.56 -9.16
N ASP A 596 5.15 -16.17 -8.17
CA ASP A 596 4.72 -17.42 -7.52
C ASP A 596 3.35 -17.30 -6.85
N VAL A 597 2.98 -16.10 -6.42
CA VAL A 597 1.65 -15.84 -5.86
C VAL A 597 0.65 -15.45 -6.95
N LEU A 598 1.05 -14.58 -7.89
CA LEU A 598 0.15 -13.94 -8.85
C LEU A 598 -0.18 -14.83 -10.05
N CYS A 599 0.82 -15.56 -10.57
CA CYS A 599 0.74 -16.38 -11.80
C CYS A 599 1.76 -17.54 -11.77
N PRO A 600 1.63 -18.49 -10.82
CA PRO A 600 2.65 -19.51 -10.55
C PRO A 600 2.89 -20.49 -11.71
N ASP A 601 1.97 -20.58 -12.65
CA ASP A 601 2.00 -21.43 -13.82
C ASP A 601 2.53 -20.74 -15.10
N LYS A 602 2.89 -19.43 -15.01
CA LYS A 602 3.49 -18.67 -16.12
C LYS A 602 5.03 -18.82 -16.15
N LEU A 603 5.63 -18.22 -17.18
CA LEU A 603 7.09 -18.08 -17.29
C LEU A 603 7.70 -17.52 -16.00
N SER A 604 8.83 -18.07 -15.56
CA SER A 604 9.68 -17.44 -14.55
C SER A 604 10.25 -16.11 -15.08
N THR A 605 10.75 -15.28 -14.18
CA THR A 605 11.48 -14.06 -14.56
C THR A 605 12.63 -14.38 -15.53
N ALA A 606 13.39 -15.44 -15.27
CA ALA A 606 14.50 -15.84 -16.11
C ALA A 606 14.06 -16.30 -17.52
N ASP A 607 12.96 -17.05 -17.61
CA ASP A 607 12.46 -17.54 -18.91
C ASP A 607 11.86 -16.39 -19.74
N TRP A 608 11.21 -15.41 -19.11
CA TRP A 608 10.76 -14.20 -19.79
C TRP A 608 11.93 -13.46 -20.45
N PHE A 609 13.04 -13.26 -19.71
CA PHE A 609 14.24 -12.61 -20.26
C PHE A 609 14.92 -13.45 -21.35
N LYS A 610 14.93 -14.79 -21.27
CA LYS A 610 15.45 -15.65 -22.36
C LYS A 610 14.72 -15.41 -23.68
N VAL A 611 13.39 -15.30 -23.65
CA VAL A 611 12.60 -15.03 -24.85
C VAL A 611 12.89 -13.65 -25.41
N VAL A 612 12.92 -12.63 -24.54
CA VAL A 612 13.19 -11.24 -24.92
C VAL A 612 14.62 -11.08 -25.48
N ASP A 613 15.61 -11.68 -24.83
CA ASP A 613 17.00 -11.67 -25.32
C ASP A 613 17.10 -12.33 -26.71
N ALA A 614 16.45 -13.47 -26.89
CA ALA A 614 16.41 -14.14 -28.19
C ALA A 614 15.73 -13.27 -29.27
N ALA A 615 14.63 -12.61 -28.94
CA ALA A 615 13.95 -11.69 -29.85
C ALA A 615 14.83 -10.51 -30.26
N HIS A 616 15.51 -9.88 -29.29
CA HIS A 616 16.45 -8.79 -29.56
C HIS A 616 17.62 -9.24 -30.44
N ARG A 617 18.16 -10.45 -30.23
CA ARG A 617 19.24 -11.02 -31.07
C ARG A 617 18.78 -11.38 -32.48
N ALA A 618 17.51 -11.73 -32.64
CA ALA A 618 16.88 -11.93 -33.96
C ALA A 618 16.55 -10.59 -34.68
N GLY A 619 16.93 -9.44 -34.09
CA GLY A 619 16.70 -8.13 -34.68
C GLY A 619 15.30 -7.51 -34.38
N LEU A 620 14.46 -8.21 -33.65
CA LEU A 620 13.15 -7.70 -33.24
C LEU A 620 13.30 -6.70 -32.09
N LYS A 621 12.48 -5.65 -32.13
CA LYS A 621 12.29 -4.75 -30.97
C LYS A 621 11.12 -5.23 -30.12
N THR A 622 11.15 -4.89 -28.84
CA THR A 622 10.07 -5.20 -27.92
C THR A 622 9.69 -3.97 -27.10
N THR A 623 8.45 -3.92 -26.62
CA THR A 623 8.12 -3.02 -25.53
C THR A 623 8.49 -3.66 -24.18
N ALA A 624 8.56 -2.86 -23.13
CA ALA A 624 8.63 -3.35 -21.75
C ALA A 624 7.37 -2.91 -21.00
N THR A 625 6.87 -3.75 -20.09
CA THR A 625 5.69 -3.42 -19.28
C THR A 625 5.91 -3.77 -17.82
N ILE A 626 5.25 -3.02 -16.94
CA ILE A 626 5.14 -3.35 -15.51
C ILE A 626 3.67 -3.24 -15.09
N MET A 627 3.11 -4.27 -14.46
CA MET A 627 1.78 -4.18 -13.82
C MET A 627 1.99 -3.99 -12.32
N PHE A 628 1.42 -2.93 -11.76
CA PHE A 628 1.68 -2.51 -10.38
C PHE A 628 0.40 -2.13 -9.63
N GLY A 629 0.45 -2.17 -8.29
CA GLY A 629 -0.67 -1.81 -7.42
C GLY A 629 -1.53 -2.99 -6.96
N HIS A 630 -1.03 -4.25 -7.05
CA HIS A 630 -1.78 -5.46 -6.63
C HIS A 630 -1.30 -6.03 -5.28
N ILE A 631 -0.20 -6.85 -5.26
CA ILE A 631 0.35 -7.51 -4.07
C ILE A 631 1.81 -7.19 -3.84
N GLU A 632 2.45 -6.58 -4.82
CA GLU A 632 3.86 -6.21 -4.78
C GLU A 632 4.12 -5.05 -3.81
N GLN A 633 5.39 -4.92 -3.45
CA GLN A 633 5.94 -3.81 -2.67
C GLN A 633 6.86 -2.95 -3.55
N PRO A 634 7.19 -1.71 -3.15
CA PRO A 634 8.07 -0.83 -3.93
C PRO A 634 9.43 -1.45 -4.29
N VAL A 635 9.98 -2.33 -3.44
CA VAL A 635 11.24 -3.04 -3.74
C VAL A 635 11.12 -3.99 -4.93
N HIS A 636 9.96 -4.60 -5.14
CA HIS A 636 9.73 -5.48 -6.30
C HIS A 636 9.64 -4.66 -7.59
N GLN A 637 9.00 -3.48 -7.53
CA GLN A 637 8.97 -2.53 -8.65
C GLN A 637 10.38 -2.02 -8.98
N ALA A 638 11.17 -1.70 -7.98
CA ALA A 638 12.57 -1.29 -8.15
C ALA A 638 13.41 -2.37 -8.83
N ARG A 639 13.34 -3.62 -8.36
CA ARG A 639 14.04 -4.75 -8.98
C ARG A 639 13.60 -4.99 -10.42
N HIS A 640 12.30 -4.87 -10.71
CA HIS A 640 11.75 -4.97 -12.06
C HIS A 640 12.36 -3.92 -13.00
N LEU A 641 12.30 -2.64 -12.65
CA LEU A 641 12.85 -1.55 -13.46
C LEU A 641 14.36 -1.74 -13.72
N LEU A 642 15.10 -2.12 -12.71
CA LEU A 642 16.55 -2.30 -12.85
C LEU A 642 16.92 -3.52 -13.69
N ARG A 643 16.15 -4.63 -13.63
CA ARG A 643 16.34 -5.78 -14.52
C ARG A 643 16.09 -5.41 -16.00
N LEU A 644 15.06 -4.60 -16.28
CA LEU A 644 14.84 -4.07 -17.63
C LEU A 644 15.98 -3.18 -18.09
N ARG A 645 16.49 -2.30 -17.22
CA ARG A 645 17.66 -1.48 -17.54
C ARG A 645 18.87 -2.32 -17.90
N GLU A 646 19.20 -3.33 -17.12
CA GLU A 646 20.35 -4.20 -17.40
C GLU A 646 20.16 -4.98 -18.72
N GLN A 647 18.95 -5.47 -19.03
CA GLN A 647 18.67 -6.10 -20.31
C GLN A 647 18.81 -5.10 -21.48
N GLN A 648 18.35 -3.86 -21.27
CA GLN A 648 18.50 -2.81 -22.30
C GLN A 648 19.97 -2.48 -22.59
N LYS A 649 20.80 -2.43 -21.54
CA LYS A 649 22.26 -2.25 -21.71
C LYS A 649 22.89 -3.36 -22.54
N LEU A 650 22.41 -4.59 -22.38
CA LEU A 650 22.95 -5.75 -23.11
C LEU A 650 22.52 -5.78 -24.57
N THR A 651 21.28 -5.37 -24.89
CA THR A 651 20.70 -5.66 -26.21
C THR A 651 20.17 -4.43 -26.96
N GLY A 652 19.85 -3.34 -26.25
CA GLY A 652 19.28 -2.13 -26.85
C GLY A 652 17.93 -2.36 -27.55
N GLY A 653 17.19 -3.42 -27.15
CA GLY A 653 16.02 -3.88 -27.88
C GLY A 653 14.69 -3.30 -27.41
N PHE A 654 14.58 -2.74 -26.18
CA PHE A 654 13.35 -2.11 -25.73
C PHE A 654 13.14 -0.75 -26.36
N THR A 655 11.92 -0.51 -26.88
CA THR A 655 11.50 0.75 -27.47
C THR A 655 10.92 1.71 -26.44
N GLU A 656 10.26 1.18 -25.43
CA GLU A 656 9.54 1.94 -24.41
C GLU A 656 9.31 1.11 -23.15
N LEU A 657 8.97 1.80 -22.04
CA LEU A 657 8.33 1.19 -20.88
C LEU A 657 6.89 1.67 -20.75
N VAL A 658 5.97 0.74 -20.50
CA VAL A 658 4.54 1.01 -20.25
C VAL A 658 4.19 0.59 -18.82
N PRO A 659 4.09 1.52 -17.86
CA PRO A 659 3.50 1.24 -16.57
C PRO A 659 1.99 1.03 -16.66
N LEU A 660 1.51 -0.13 -16.19
CA LEU A 660 0.13 -0.56 -16.27
C LEU A 660 -0.45 -0.68 -14.85
N PRO A 661 -1.15 0.33 -14.33
CA PRO A 661 -1.78 0.22 -13.02
C PRO A 661 -2.84 -0.89 -13.02
N PHE A 662 -2.88 -1.65 -11.92
CA PHE A 662 -3.79 -2.77 -11.75
C PHE A 662 -5.24 -2.31 -11.62
N VAL A 663 -6.09 -2.70 -12.56
CA VAL A 663 -7.54 -2.49 -12.53
C VAL A 663 -8.18 -3.67 -11.80
N HIS A 664 -8.77 -3.41 -10.65
CA HIS A 664 -9.13 -4.43 -9.66
C HIS A 664 -10.55 -4.98 -9.80
N MET A 665 -11.51 -4.14 -10.29
CA MET A 665 -12.95 -4.33 -10.11
C MET A 665 -13.44 -5.74 -10.45
N GLU A 666 -12.86 -6.34 -11.49
CA GLU A 666 -13.26 -7.65 -12.00
C GLU A 666 -12.14 -8.70 -11.88
N ALA A 667 -11.03 -8.34 -11.24
CA ALA A 667 -9.89 -9.22 -11.08
C ALA A 667 -10.14 -10.32 -10.03
N PRO A 668 -9.97 -11.62 -10.36
CA PRO A 668 -10.28 -12.72 -9.45
C PRO A 668 -9.54 -12.65 -8.11
N ILE A 669 -8.31 -12.18 -8.09
CA ILE A 669 -7.52 -12.04 -6.86
C ILE A 669 -8.14 -11.00 -5.91
N TYR A 670 -8.62 -9.86 -6.44
CA TYR A 670 -9.26 -8.82 -5.65
C TYR A 670 -10.63 -9.29 -5.12
N LEU A 671 -11.44 -9.89 -5.99
CA LEU A 671 -12.76 -10.41 -5.61
C LEU A 671 -12.70 -11.50 -4.52
N LYS A 672 -11.54 -12.14 -4.37
CA LYS A 672 -11.26 -13.10 -3.29
C LYS A 672 -10.56 -12.47 -2.08
N GLY A 673 -10.40 -11.15 -2.05
CA GLY A 673 -9.75 -10.45 -0.94
C GLY A 673 -8.23 -10.66 -0.86
N GLY A 674 -7.58 -11.04 -1.97
CA GLY A 674 -6.15 -11.38 -2.00
C GLY A 674 -5.23 -10.26 -2.51
N SER A 675 -5.76 -9.11 -2.92
CA SER A 675 -4.98 -7.98 -3.41
C SER A 675 -5.55 -6.63 -2.97
N ARG A 676 -4.74 -5.58 -3.14
CA ARG A 676 -5.18 -4.19 -3.02
C ARG A 676 -6.12 -3.80 -4.18
N ARG A 677 -6.88 -2.71 -4.02
CA ARG A 677 -7.76 -2.14 -5.08
C ARG A 677 -7.02 -1.31 -6.13
N GLY A 678 -5.80 -1.67 -6.47
CA GLY A 678 -4.93 -0.91 -7.34
C GLY A 678 -4.02 0.05 -6.55
N PRO A 679 -3.09 0.74 -7.25
CA PRO A 679 -2.24 1.75 -6.63
C PRO A 679 -3.03 2.98 -6.19
N THR A 680 -2.45 3.78 -5.29
CA THR A 680 -2.88 5.16 -5.03
C THR A 680 -2.46 6.07 -6.20
N TRP A 681 -3.02 7.28 -6.24
CA TRP A 681 -2.61 8.27 -7.24
C TRP A 681 -1.13 8.65 -7.07
N ARG A 682 -0.66 8.80 -5.83
CA ARG A 682 0.76 9.04 -5.52
C ARG A 682 1.67 7.94 -6.09
N GLU A 683 1.34 6.67 -5.85
CA GLU A 683 2.10 5.53 -6.39
C GLU A 683 2.11 5.54 -7.92
N THR A 684 0.99 5.93 -8.52
CA THR A 684 0.85 6.02 -9.98
C THR A 684 1.75 7.09 -10.58
N ILE A 685 1.79 8.27 -10.02
CA ILE A 685 2.69 9.34 -10.48
C ILE A 685 4.15 8.95 -10.26
N LEU A 686 4.47 8.41 -9.09
CA LEU A 686 5.85 8.03 -8.75
C LEU A 686 6.41 6.94 -9.66
N ILE A 687 5.63 5.90 -10.01
CA ILE A 687 6.17 4.84 -10.88
C ILE A 687 6.55 5.37 -12.27
N HIS A 688 5.79 6.33 -12.83
CA HIS A 688 6.13 6.95 -14.11
C HIS A 688 7.37 7.83 -14.00
N ALA A 689 7.43 8.69 -12.98
CA ALA A 689 8.57 9.57 -12.75
C ALA A 689 9.85 8.80 -12.42
N VAL A 690 9.75 7.83 -11.50
CA VAL A 690 10.91 7.02 -11.11
C VAL A 690 11.38 6.10 -12.25
N ALA A 691 10.47 5.60 -13.08
CA ALA A 691 10.85 4.86 -14.29
C ALA A 691 11.68 5.74 -15.22
N ARG A 692 11.29 7.00 -15.46
CA ARG A 692 12.09 7.96 -16.24
C ARG A 692 13.50 8.09 -15.69
N LEU A 693 13.62 8.31 -14.38
CA LEU A 693 14.90 8.51 -13.70
C LEU A 693 15.77 7.23 -13.66
N ALA A 694 15.17 6.08 -13.34
CA ALA A 694 15.89 4.82 -13.18
C ALA A 694 16.34 4.19 -14.52
N LEU A 695 15.65 4.52 -15.62
CA LEU A 695 15.94 4.01 -16.96
C LEU A 695 16.75 4.99 -17.83
N ASN A 696 17.03 6.21 -17.32
CA ASN A 696 17.90 7.17 -17.97
C ASN A 696 19.36 6.66 -17.99
N PRO A 697 20.08 6.72 -19.13
CA PRO A 697 19.67 7.18 -20.46
C PRO A 697 19.19 6.05 -21.41
N HIS A 698 18.94 4.85 -20.91
CA HIS A 698 18.84 3.62 -21.71
C HIS A 698 17.49 3.41 -22.39
N ILE A 699 16.35 3.79 -21.76
CA ILE A 699 15.02 3.70 -22.35
C ILE A 699 14.40 5.10 -22.40
N SER A 700 14.29 5.64 -23.62
CA SER A 700 13.90 7.04 -23.82
C SER A 700 12.39 7.27 -23.74
N ASN A 701 11.56 6.25 -23.94
CA ASN A 701 10.12 6.43 -24.01
C ASN A 701 9.43 5.80 -22.80
N ILE A 702 8.66 6.61 -22.09
CA ILE A 702 7.80 6.18 -21.00
C ILE A 702 6.37 6.53 -21.41
N GLN A 703 5.49 5.52 -21.45
CA GLN A 703 4.11 5.65 -21.89
C GLN A 703 3.15 5.71 -20.70
N ALA A 704 2.09 6.53 -20.81
CA ALA A 704 0.94 6.52 -19.92
C ALA A 704 -0.27 5.86 -20.60
N SER A 705 -0.94 4.93 -19.89
CA SER A 705 -2.06 4.16 -20.40
C SER A 705 -3.41 4.87 -20.16
N TRP A 706 -3.95 5.56 -21.16
CA TRP A 706 -5.19 6.32 -21.02
C TRP A 706 -6.43 5.46 -20.67
N VAL A 707 -6.49 4.22 -21.11
CA VAL A 707 -7.60 3.30 -20.76
C VAL A 707 -7.70 2.98 -19.27
N LYS A 708 -6.60 3.20 -18.53
CA LYS A 708 -6.51 2.97 -17.10
C LYS A 708 -6.52 4.26 -16.28
N LEU A 709 -5.93 5.34 -16.82
CA LEU A 709 -5.70 6.59 -16.12
C LEU A 709 -6.75 7.67 -16.45
N GLY A 710 -7.47 7.53 -17.58
CA GLY A 710 -8.28 8.60 -18.14
C GLY A 710 -7.43 9.75 -18.70
N LEU A 711 -8.08 10.76 -19.28
CA LEU A 711 -7.39 11.90 -19.91
C LEU A 711 -6.62 12.76 -18.89
N ASP A 712 -7.25 13.04 -17.75
CA ASP A 712 -6.64 13.86 -16.70
C ASP A 712 -5.42 13.17 -16.09
N GLY A 713 -5.51 11.83 -15.89
CA GLY A 713 -4.40 11.05 -15.38
C GLY A 713 -3.21 11.02 -16.33
N VAL A 714 -3.45 10.90 -17.64
CA VAL A 714 -2.40 11.00 -18.65
C VAL A 714 -1.79 12.40 -18.68
N ALA A 715 -2.63 13.46 -18.63
CA ALA A 715 -2.17 14.84 -18.57
C ALA A 715 -1.22 15.10 -17.40
N ALA A 716 -1.56 14.59 -16.21
CA ALA A 716 -0.68 14.68 -15.04
C ALA A 716 0.63 13.88 -15.21
N CYS A 717 0.59 12.68 -15.80
CA CYS A 717 1.77 11.87 -16.07
C CYS A 717 2.73 12.54 -17.10
N LEU A 718 2.19 13.29 -18.05
CA LEU A 718 3.01 14.11 -18.98
C LEU A 718 3.83 15.17 -18.27
N GLY A 719 3.38 15.67 -17.11
CA GLY A 719 4.17 16.54 -16.21
C GLY A 719 5.10 15.77 -15.25
N ALA A 720 5.13 14.44 -15.33
CA ALA A 720 5.91 13.56 -14.46
C ALA A 720 6.90 12.68 -15.26
N GLY A 721 7.41 13.16 -16.38
CA GLY A 721 8.44 12.48 -17.16
C GLY A 721 7.94 11.56 -18.28
N VAL A 722 6.65 11.48 -18.53
CA VAL A 722 6.05 10.73 -19.64
C VAL A 722 6.15 11.51 -20.94
N ASN A 723 6.41 10.83 -22.05
CA ASN A 723 6.49 11.40 -23.40
C ASN A 723 5.66 10.66 -24.46
N ASP A 724 4.90 9.62 -24.06
CA ASP A 724 4.06 8.86 -24.98
C ASP A 724 2.69 8.57 -24.34
N ILE A 725 1.62 8.71 -25.09
CA ILE A 725 0.25 8.50 -24.60
C ILE A 725 -0.39 7.21 -25.16
N GLY A 726 0.44 6.38 -25.78
CA GLY A 726 0.04 5.07 -26.29
C GLY A 726 -0.69 5.11 -27.62
N GLY A 727 -1.56 4.15 -27.80
CA GLY A 727 -2.27 3.96 -29.06
C GLY A 727 -3.75 4.32 -29.01
N THR A 728 -4.34 4.52 -30.20
CA THR A 728 -5.81 4.70 -30.38
C THR A 728 -6.60 3.48 -29.94
N LEU A 729 -6.00 2.29 -29.97
CA LEU A 729 -6.44 0.96 -29.54
C LEU A 729 -7.66 0.37 -30.27
N MET A 730 -8.53 1.12 -30.91
CA MET A 730 -9.67 0.74 -31.75
C MET A 730 -10.33 -0.61 -31.36
N GLY A 731 -10.84 -0.71 -30.14
CA GLY A 731 -11.51 -1.90 -29.64
C GLY A 731 -10.78 -2.64 -28.50
N GLU A 732 -10.13 -1.90 -27.62
CA GLU A 732 -9.52 -2.45 -26.41
C GLU A 732 -10.55 -3.19 -25.54
N SER A 733 -10.30 -4.46 -25.22
CA SER A 733 -11.24 -5.30 -24.50
C SER A 733 -10.68 -5.91 -23.21
N ILE A 734 -9.36 -5.97 -23.02
CA ILE A 734 -8.71 -6.58 -21.86
C ILE A 734 -8.94 -5.73 -20.60
N THR A 735 -8.67 -4.43 -20.67
CA THR A 735 -8.85 -3.49 -19.55
C THR A 735 -10.34 -3.28 -19.26
N ARG A 736 -11.17 -3.23 -20.28
CA ARG A 736 -12.64 -3.21 -20.12
C ARG A 736 -13.15 -4.46 -19.40
N ALA A 737 -12.63 -5.65 -19.73
CA ALA A 737 -12.98 -6.88 -19.02
C ALA A 737 -12.59 -6.84 -17.53
N ALA A 738 -11.59 -6.05 -17.16
CA ALA A 738 -11.21 -5.80 -15.77
C ALA A 738 -12.08 -4.75 -15.06
N GLY A 739 -13.00 -4.09 -15.77
CA GLY A 739 -13.96 -3.14 -15.21
C GLY A 739 -13.68 -1.67 -15.52
N ALA A 740 -12.67 -1.35 -16.33
CA ALA A 740 -12.34 0.05 -16.65
C ALA A 740 -13.43 0.75 -17.48
N GLY A 741 -13.71 2.03 -17.14
CA GLY A 741 -14.76 2.85 -17.71
C GLY A 741 -14.31 3.93 -18.70
N HIS A 742 -13.01 4.07 -19.01
CA HIS A 742 -12.48 5.15 -19.86
C HIS A 742 -12.65 4.95 -21.37
N GLY A 743 -13.32 3.90 -21.81
CA GLY A 743 -13.58 3.63 -23.21
C GLY A 743 -12.70 2.54 -23.82
N GLN A 744 -12.89 2.29 -25.13
CA GLN A 744 -12.20 1.25 -25.88
C GLN A 744 -11.37 1.82 -27.05
N GLU A 745 -11.57 3.07 -27.36
CA GLU A 745 -10.89 3.78 -28.42
C GLU A 745 -10.77 5.27 -28.05
N MET A 746 -9.64 5.85 -28.41
CA MET A 746 -9.43 7.31 -28.45
C MET A 746 -9.02 7.68 -29.86
N THR A 747 -9.78 8.58 -30.49
CA THR A 747 -9.45 8.99 -31.87
C THR A 747 -8.19 9.84 -31.92
N PRO A 748 -7.50 9.92 -33.08
CA PRO A 748 -6.34 10.80 -33.23
C PRO A 748 -6.63 12.26 -32.87
N GLU A 749 -7.79 12.80 -33.25
CA GLU A 749 -8.23 14.15 -32.93
C GLU A 749 -8.35 14.34 -31.40
N ALA A 750 -8.94 13.37 -30.69
CA ALA A 750 -9.08 13.44 -29.23
C ALA A 750 -7.72 13.36 -28.52
N MET A 751 -6.76 12.60 -29.07
CA MET A 751 -5.39 12.57 -28.57
C MET A 751 -4.68 13.91 -28.75
N GLU A 752 -4.79 14.50 -29.94
CA GLU A 752 -4.20 15.82 -30.24
C GLU A 752 -4.84 16.93 -29.41
N ASP A 753 -6.16 16.95 -29.28
CA ASP A 753 -6.89 17.90 -28.42
C ASP A 753 -6.43 17.82 -26.95
N MET A 754 -6.20 16.62 -26.45
CA MET A 754 -5.69 16.43 -25.09
C MET A 754 -4.27 16.99 -24.97
N LEU A 755 -3.39 16.73 -25.94
CA LEU A 755 -2.01 17.24 -25.92
C LEU A 755 -1.97 18.77 -26.02
N VAL A 756 -2.85 19.38 -26.82
CA VAL A 756 -3.01 20.85 -26.87
C VAL A 756 -3.38 21.43 -25.50
N ARG A 757 -4.31 20.78 -24.75
CA ARG A 757 -4.71 21.26 -23.41
C ARG A 757 -3.55 21.30 -22.41
N VAL A 758 -2.58 20.41 -22.55
CA VAL A 758 -1.38 20.37 -21.70
C VAL A 758 -0.17 21.06 -22.32
N ASN A 759 -0.38 21.80 -23.41
CA ASN A 759 0.65 22.56 -24.15
C ASN A 759 1.84 21.68 -24.58
N ARG A 760 1.54 20.48 -25.11
CA ARG A 760 2.54 19.55 -25.69
C ARG A 760 2.30 19.42 -27.19
N PRO A 761 3.32 19.65 -28.05
CA PRO A 761 3.21 19.33 -29.48
C PRO A 761 2.96 17.83 -29.68
N SER A 762 2.00 17.49 -30.54
CA SER A 762 1.66 16.12 -30.88
C SER A 762 2.62 15.53 -31.93
N ARG A 763 2.88 14.22 -31.82
CA ARG A 763 3.65 13.45 -32.80
C ARG A 763 2.99 12.11 -33.04
N GLN A 764 2.43 11.90 -34.24
CA GLN A 764 1.98 10.59 -34.64
C GLN A 764 3.17 9.74 -35.07
N ARG A 765 3.44 8.65 -34.34
CA ARG A 765 4.59 7.76 -34.55
C ARG A 765 4.20 6.40 -35.13
N THR A 766 5.22 5.68 -35.63
CA THR A 766 5.13 4.23 -35.87
C THR A 766 5.42 3.45 -34.59
N THR A 767 5.23 2.12 -34.63
CA THR A 767 5.59 1.21 -33.52
C THR A 767 7.06 1.34 -33.08
N LEU A 768 7.95 1.57 -34.03
CA LEU A 768 9.40 1.68 -33.80
C LEU A 768 9.87 3.13 -33.58
N TYR A 769 8.95 4.02 -33.23
CA TYR A 769 9.23 5.44 -32.90
C TYR A 769 9.77 6.31 -34.05
N ALA A 770 9.62 5.89 -35.32
CA ALA A 770 9.73 6.79 -36.44
C ALA A 770 8.45 7.64 -36.64
N ASP A 771 8.53 8.71 -37.42
CA ASP A 771 7.34 9.47 -37.77
C ASP A 771 6.42 8.65 -38.68
N ALA A 772 5.11 8.71 -38.45
CA ALA A 772 4.14 8.17 -39.40
C ALA A 772 4.18 8.98 -40.71
N CYS A 773 4.10 8.31 -41.87
CA CYS A 773 4.11 9.00 -43.13
C CYS A 773 2.87 9.90 -43.27
N GLU A 774 3.02 10.96 -44.04
CA GLU A 774 1.99 11.99 -44.21
C GLU A 774 0.66 11.41 -44.73
N GLU A 775 0.69 10.46 -45.63
CA GLU A 775 -0.49 9.76 -46.14
C GLU A 775 -1.28 9.07 -45.01
N ARG A 776 -0.59 8.35 -44.12
CA ARG A 776 -1.24 7.66 -42.96
C ARG A 776 -1.79 8.66 -41.97
N ARG A 777 -1.07 9.74 -41.71
CA ARG A 777 -1.52 10.83 -40.83
C ARG A 777 -2.80 11.47 -41.34
N GLN A 778 -2.84 11.88 -42.63
CA GLN A 778 -4.03 12.48 -43.25
C GLN A 778 -5.20 11.51 -43.21
N GLN A 779 -4.97 10.23 -43.51
CA GLN A 779 -6.02 9.22 -43.52
C GLN A 779 -6.58 9.01 -42.11
N SER A 780 -5.74 8.98 -41.07
CA SER A 780 -6.17 8.80 -39.68
C SER A 780 -7.04 9.96 -39.16
N MET A 781 -6.78 11.19 -39.62
CA MET A 781 -7.51 12.40 -39.23
C MET A 781 -8.79 12.62 -40.08
N SER A 782 -8.90 12.03 -41.26
CA SER A 782 -10.04 12.22 -42.18
C SER A 782 -11.02 11.04 -42.19
N SER A 783 -10.73 9.95 -41.50
CA SER A 783 -11.55 8.74 -41.56
C SER A 783 -12.85 8.88 -40.77
N ASN A 784 -14.00 8.82 -41.51
CA ASN A 784 -15.34 8.78 -40.91
C ASN A 784 -15.83 7.33 -40.66
N ILE A 785 -14.98 6.33 -40.75
CA ILE A 785 -15.34 4.93 -40.54
C ILE A 785 -15.59 4.67 -39.07
N ILE A 786 -16.87 4.50 -38.71
CA ILE A 786 -17.27 4.07 -37.35
C ILE A 786 -17.21 2.55 -37.29
N LEU A 787 -16.31 2.03 -36.51
CA LEU A 787 -16.28 0.59 -36.21
C LEU A 787 -17.48 0.24 -35.30
N PRO A 788 -18.17 -0.89 -35.60
CA PRO A 788 -19.19 -1.36 -34.69
C PRO A 788 -18.51 -1.64 -33.32
N PRO A 789 -19.16 -1.28 -32.21
CA PRO A 789 -18.60 -1.59 -30.89
C PRO A 789 -18.37 -3.10 -30.81
N ILE A 790 -17.18 -3.51 -30.38
CA ILE A 790 -16.90 -4.92 -30.12
C ILE A 790 -17.88 -5.36 -29.03
N ARG A 791 -18.96 -6.00 -29.43
CA ARG A 791 -19.84 -6.69 -28.50
C ARG A 791 -19.01 -7.82 -27.93
N LEU A 792 -18.58 -7.71 -26.71
CA LEU A 792 -18.23 -8.88 -25.91
C LEU A 792 -19.46 -9.75 -26.05
N ALA A 793 -19.36 -10.90 -26.73
CA ALA A 793 -20.48 -11.78 -26.98
C ALA A 793 -21.16 -12.03 -25.63
N GLY A 794 -22.36 -11.45 -25.48
CA GLY A 794 -23.16 -11.52 -24.26
C GLY A 794 -23.67 -12.92 -24.00
#